data_79e347ad38d981c3732be4f196f55cbf
#
_entry.id   79e347ad38d981c3732be4f196f55cbf
#
_cell.length_a   1.000
_cell.length_b   1.000
_cell.length_c   1.000
_cell.angle_alpha   90.00
_cell.angle_beta   90.00
_cell.angle_gamma   90.00
#
_symmetry.space_group_name_H-M   'P 1'
#
loop_
_entity.id
_entity.type
_entity.pdbx_description
1 polymer ?
#
loop_
_entity_poly.entity_id
_entity_poly.type
_entity_poly.pdbx_seq_one_letter_code
_entity_poly.pdbx_strand_id
1 'polypeptide(L)'
;MFKPGPFTQENWASKTINYLWKAFFAGLVFFVLFVWMVSINFLGLFGSLPDFKALENPDSELASGIYSSDGVLLGTFARENRSPVSYEELAPNLVKALIATEDERFENHSGIDLQAMLRVFVKSILLGQDSGGGSTLSQQTAKNLFKTRTDASSGFLSKVPGLRMLIVKTKEWIVATQLERAYTKNEILTLYLDTSEFGSNAFGIKTAAKTFFNKLPKDLAIQESAVLVGLFKAPTYYSPVFNPENSLRRRNTVLSQMVKNEFLTEAEYDSISQLPIVLDYQVQNQNQGLATYFREIVKADLIKWSKENLKSDGSAYDLFGDGLKIYVTLDSRMQRYAEESMGEHMKELQKAFFKEMGNREPWIDESFKVIPNFIETAVTRTEAYRLLKKRYGDRTDSIELKLNEKKKMRIFSWEGERDTLMSTMDSMRYYKKFLQTGMMTMDPATGHIKAWVGGIDHKYFKFDHVKQGKRQPGSTFKPFVYAAAIENGYSPCYAVVDQPVEVYIPGQPAWSPSNSDGKFSYERMTIRKAMAQSINSVTAYMMKKLSPLIVIETARRLGITSDLEEVPSLALGVNDVNIFEMVGAFGTFVNKGEHITPYYIDRIEDKNGNLIHQFTPKKKPAMSEEHAYLMTYMLRGGFEEESGTSQGVSSSIRVGNELGGKTGTTQNGSDGWYMGISKDLVSGIWVGGDDRAIHFRSWASGQGAKTARPIWVKFMSKIYGDTSLGYTKGPFPRPERPLSIEIDCDKYEFDSQQNAGFDYDAKKNDF
;
A
#
# COMPACT_ATOMS: atom_id res chain seq x y z
N MET A 1 66.25 74.04 -28.84
CA MET A 1 65.01 73.91 -29.59
C MET A 1 64.74 72.41 -29.78
N PHE A 2 63.98 71.72 -28.83
CA PHE A 2 63.51 70.35 -29.02
C PHE A 2 62.13 70.46 -29.65
N LYS A 3 61.92 69.91 -30.84
CA LYS A 3 60.60 69.69 -31.42
C LYS A 3 60.04 68.39 -30.82
N PRO A 4 58.83 68.42 -30.25
CA PRO A 4 58.17 67.17 -29.88
C PRO A 4 57.54 66.59 -31.18
N GLY A 5 57.91 65.31 -31.46
CA GLY A 5 57.26 64.51 -32.50
C GLY A 5 55.76 64.19 -32.15
N PRO A 6 54.90 64.09 -33.20
CA PRO A 6 53.49 63.83 -32.97
C PRO A 6 53.30 62.40 -32.47
N PHE A 7 52.97 62.25 -31.19
CA PHE A 7 52.37 60.99 -30.69
C PHE A 7 50.94 60.90 -31.32
N THR A 8 50.81 60.01 -32.29
CA THR A 8 49.51 59.74 -32.93
C THR A 8 48.68 58.85 -32.00
N GLN A 9 47.85 59.45 -31.16
CA GLN A 9 46.81 58.75 -30.35
C GLN A 9 45.83 57.91 -31.22
N GLU A 10 45.66 58.25 -32.50
CA GLU A 10 44.80 57.55 -33.46
C GLU A 10 45.25 56.11 -33.74
N ASN A 11 46.52 55.76 -33.71
CA ASN A 11 46.99 54.40 -33.98
C ASN A 11 46.77 53.41 -32.85
N TRP A 12 46.63 53.83 -31.62
CA TRP A 12 46.35 52.93 -30.48
C TRP A 12 44.88 52.57 -30.42
N ALA A 13 43.96 53.52 -30.57
CA ALA A 13 42.52 53.22 -30.53
C ALA A 13 42.06 52.32 -31.69
N SER A 14 42.59 52.52 -32.92
CA SER A 14 42.25 51.67 -34.05
C SER A 14 42.79 50.24 -33.91
N LYS A 15 43.98 50.06 -33.34
CA LYS A 15 44.52 48.72 -33.01
C LYS A 15 43.72 48.04 -31.95
N THR A 16 43.32 48.73 -30.89
CA THR A 16 42.49 48.21 -29.81
C THR A 16 41.11 47.76 -30.31
N ILE A 17 40.47 48.61 -31.14
CA ILE A 17 39.19 48.27 -31.77
C ILE A 17 39.33 47.00 -32.66
N ASN A 18 40.40 46.89 -33.43
CA ASN A 18 40.64 45.76 -34.30
C ASN A 18 40.91 44.48 -33.50
N TYR A 19 41.63 44.54 -32.35
CA TYR A 19 41.80 43.43 -31.46
C TYR A 19 40.46 43.03 -30.78
N LEU A 20 39.62 44.00 -30.39
CA LEU A 20 38.29 43.73 -29.86
C LEU A 20 37.40 43.01 -30.87
N TRP A 21 37.40 43.46 -32.15
CA TRP A 21 36.67 42.77 -33.22
C TRP A 21 37.22 41.39 -33.50
N LYS A 22 38.55 41.19 -33.54
CA LYS A 22 39.14 39.84 -33.68
C LYS A 22 38.77 38.94 -32.51
N ALA A 23 38.83 39.43 -31.28
CA ALA A 23 38.41 38.67 -30.08
C ALA A 23 36.92 38.34 -30.13
N PHE A 24 36.07 39.27 -30.58
CA PHE A 24 34.64 39.04 -30.76
C PHE A 24 34.35 37.94 -31.79
N PHE A 25 34.96 38.01 -32.98
CA PHE A 25 34.78 36.99 -34.02
C PHE A 25 35.39 35.64 -33.61
N ALA A 26 36.53 35.64 -32.96
CA ALA A 26 37.12 34.40 -32.42
C ALA A 26 36.23 33.78 -31.35
N GLY A 27 35.63 34.58 -30.45
CA GLY A 27 34.66 34.16 -29.47
C GLY A 27 33.39 33.56 -30.09
N LEU A 28 32.89 34.21 -31.16
CA LEU A 28 31.72 33.70 -31.89
C LEU A 28 32.01 32.35 -32.56
N VAL A 29 33.15 32.21 -33.23
CA VAL A 29 33.58 30.96 -33.85
C VAL A 29 33.75 29.87 -32.78
N PHE A 30 34.38 30.18 -31.65
CA PHE A 30 34.53 29.27 -30.53
C PHE A 30 33.16 28.83 -29.99
N PHE A 31 32.22 29.77 -29.82
CA PHE A 31 30.88 29.48 -29.35
C PHE A 31 30.14 28.52 -30.32
N VAL A 32 30.18 28.77 -31.62
CA VAL A 32 29.56 27.91 -32.63
C VAL A 32 30.18 26.50 -32.61
N LEU A 33 31.52 26.40 -32.53
CA LEU A 33 32.22 25.14 -32.40
C LEU A 33 31.86 24.41 -31.11
N PHE A 34 31.74 25.13 -30.00
CA PHE A 34 31.31 24.57 -28.72
C PHE A 34 29.91 23.98 -28.81
N VAL A 35 28.93 24.71 -29.34
CA VAL A 35 27.56 24.23 -29.54
C VAL A 35 27.57 22.99 -30.45
N TRP A 36 28.35 22.99 -31.53
CA TRP A 36 28.50 21.87 -32.43
C TRP A 36 29.11 20.63 -31.70
N MET A 37 30.17 20.81 -30.93
CA MET A 37 30.78 19.72 -30.14
C MET A 37 29.81 19.14 -29.12
N VAL A 38 29.00 19.95 -28.45
CA VAL A 38 27.96 19.51 -27.54
C VAL A 38 26.89 18.72 -28.29
N SER A 39 26.49 19.20 -29.50
CA SER A 39 25.43 18.56 -30.28
C SER A 39 25.77 17.16 -30.76
N ILE A 40 27.04 16.90 -31.09
CA ILE A 40 27.51 15.55 -31.51
C ILE A 40 28.11 14.74 -30.37
N ASN A 41 28.06 15.23 -29.12
CA ASN A 41 28.73 14.62 -27.97
C ASN A 41 30.20 14.25 -28.27
N PHE A 42 30.96 15.18 -28.82
CA PHE A 42 32.31 14.97 -29.30
C PHE A 42 33.17 14.20 -28.28
N LEU A 43 33.70 13.03 -28.69
CA LEU A 43 34.51 12.11 -27.89
C LEU A 43 33.81 11.64 -26.57
N GLY A 44 32.48 11.73 -26.44
CA GLY A 44 31.77 11.39 -25.21
C GLY A 44 31.97 12.39 -24.06
N LEU A 45 32.59 13.54 -24.32
CA LEU A 45 32.99 14.52 -23.28
C LEU A 45 31.82 15.26 -22.67
N PHE A 46 30.73 15.46 -23.42
CA PHE A 46 29.59 16.33 -23.05
C PHE A 46 28.38 15.53 -22.55
N GLY A 47 28.36 14.18 -22.78
CA GLY A 47 27.20 13.33 -22.52
C GLY A 47 26.15 13.40 -23.64
N SER A 48 25.36 12.32 -23.81
CA SER A 48 24.38 12.20 -24.90
C SER A 48 23.27 13.24 -24.85
N LEU A 49 22.77 13.62 -26.01
CA LEU A 49 21.48 14.26 -26.17
C LEU A 49 20.37 13.16 -26.20
N PRO A 50 19.12 13.50 -25.90
CA PRO A 50 17.99 12.59 -26.14
C PRO A 50 17.93 12.12 -27.59
N ASP A 51 17.51 10.88 -27.82
CA ASP A 51 17.32 10.35 -29.17
C ASP A 51 16.19 11.13 -29.88
N PHE A 52 16.32 11.31 -31.20
CA PHE A 52 15.33 12.02 -32.02
C PHE A 52 13.95 11.31 -31.97
N LYS A 53 13.92 9.97 -31.89
CA LYS A 53 12.69 9.19 -31.70
C LYS A 53 12.00 9.48 -30.36
N ALA A 54 12.76 9.76 -29.30
CA ALA A 54 12.23 10.17 -28.01
C ALA A 54 11.68 11.61 -28.03
N LEU A 55 12.07 12.42 -29.03
CA LEU A 55 11.52 13.76 -29.26
C LEU A 55 10.23 13.73 -30.09
N GLU A 56 10.09 12.79 -31.03
CA GLU A 56 8.88 12.60 -31.85
C GLU A 56 7.73 11.93 -31.07
N ASN A 57 8.06 11.10 -30.09
CA ASN A 57 7.15 10.49 -29.13
C ASN A 57 7.80 10.60 -27.75
N PRO A 58 7.68 11.72 -27.05
CA PRO A 58 8.10 11.75 -25.67
C PRO A 58 7.27 10.71 -24.95
N ASP A 59 7.88 9.59 -24.57
CA ASP A 59 7.28 8.62 -23.69
C ASP A 59 6.92 9.37 -22.40
N SER A 60 5.73 9.94 -22.37
CA SER A 60 5.16 10.41 -21.13
C SER A 60 5.07 9.17 -20.24
N GLU A 61 5.84 9.12 -19.15
CA GLU A 61 5.75 8.06 -18.16
C GLU A 61 4.28 7.95 -17.78
N LEU A 62 3.60 6.92 -18.33
CA LEU A 62 2.19 6.69 -18.09
C LEU A 62 2.04 5.90 -16.80
N ALA A 63 1.28 6.43 -15.86
CA ALA A 63 0.95 5.72 -14.64
C ALA A 63 0.24 4.40 -14.95
N SER A 64 0.68 3.30 -14.34
CA SER A 64 -0.02 2.02 -14.45
C SER A 64 -1.23 1.99 -13.53
N GLY A 65 -2.37 1.53 -14.05
CA GLY A 65 -3.63 1.42 -13.31
C GLY A 65 -3.83 0.03 -12.72
N ILE A 66 -4.33 -0.04 -11.49
CA ILE A 66 -4.78 -1.28 -10.86
C ILE A 66 -6.31 -1.30 -10.82
N TYR A 67 -6.91 -2.33 -11.42
CA TYR A 67 -8.35 -2.46 -11.61
C TYR A 67 -8.89 -3.69 -10.88
N SER A 68 -10.00 -3.53 -10.17
CA SER A 68 -10.73 -4.63 -9.56
C SER A 68 -11.36 -5.56 -10.60
N SER A 69 -11.86 -6.72 -10.17
CA SER A 69 -12.54 -7.68 -11.04
C SER A 69 -13.83 -7.14 -11.68
N ASP A 70 -14.47 -6.15 -11.03
CA ASP A 70 -15.64 -5.42 -11.53
C ASP A 70 -15.26 -4.14 -12.31
N GLY A 71 -13.97 -3.96 -12.67
CA GLY A 71 -13.48 -2.90 -13.55
C GLY A 71 -13.25 -1.53 -12.89
N VAL A 72 -13.39 -1.42 -11.58
CA VAL A 72 -13.18 -0.16 -10.86
C VAL A 72 -11.67 0.09 -10.65
N LEU A 73 -11.22 1.31 -10.95
CA LEU A 73 -9.84 1.74 -10.68
C LEU A 73 -9.62 1.86 -9.16
N LEU A 74 -8.81 0.97 -8.60
CA LEU A 74 -8.44 0.99 -7.18
C LEU A 74 -7.33 1.99 -6.86
N GLY A 75 -6.47 2.26 -7.83
CA GLY A 75 -5.36 3.20 -7.69
C GLY A 75 -4.38 3.14 -8.85
N THR A 76 -3.35 3.95 -8.79
CA THR A 76 -2.32 4.03 -9.83
C THR A 76 -0.93 3.87 -9.25
N PHE A 77 -0.02 3.30 -10.03
CA PHE A 77 1.41 3.27 -9.76
C PHE A 77 2.10 4.27 -10.69
N ALA A 78 2.61 5.34 -10.12
CA ALA A 78 3.32 6.37 -10.84
C ALA A 78 4.56 6.80 -10.05
N ARG A 79 5.65 7.11 -10.73
CA ARG A 79 6.78 7.82 -10.09
C ARG A 79 6.36 9.23 -9.74
N GLU A 80 5.57 9.82 -10.63
CA GLU A 80 4.99 11.15 -10.51
C GLU A 80 3.49 10.98 -10.82
N ASN A 81 2.64 11.54 -9.98
CA ASN A 81 1.18 11.46 -10.18
C ASN A 81 0.78 12.38 -11.32
N ARG A 82 0.86 11.88 -12.57
CA ARG A 82 0.55 12.62 -13.80
C ARG A 82 -0.70 12.07 -14.45
N SER A 83 -1.54 12.99 -14.94
CA SER A 83 -2.68 12.68 -15.81
C SER A 83 -2.59 13.61 -17.01
N PRO A 84 -2.32 13.12 -18.22
CA PRO A 84 -2.19 13.96 -19.40
C PRO A 84 -3.48 14.72 -19.69
N VAL A 85 -3.35 15.87 -20.33
CA VAL A 85 -4.44 16.76 -20.72
C VAL A 85 -4.23 17.22 -22.16
N SER A 86 -5.32 17.45 -22.92
CA SER A 86 -5.24 18.11 -24.21
C SER A 86 -5.31 19.65 -24.04
N TYR A 87 -4.91 20.39 -25.07
CA TYR A 87 -4.94 21.87 -25.02
C TYR A 87 -6.36 22.40 -24.79
N GLU A 88 -7.36 21.75 -25.37
CA GLU A 88 -8.79 22.10 -25.26
C GLU A 88 -9.35 21.89 -23.84
N GLU A 89 -8.67 21.06 -23.04
CA GLU A 89 -9.01 20.86 -21.63
C GLU A 89 -8.39 21.93 -20.70
N LEU A 90 -7.63 22.91 -21.23
CA LEU A 90 -7.02 23.98 -20.45
C LEU A 90 -7.94 25.21 -20.38
N ALA A 91 -8.05 25.84 -19.21
CA ALA A 91 -8.71 27.14 -19.09
C ALA A 91 -7.90 28.21 -19.87
N PRO A 92 -8.53 29.06 -20.71
CA PRO A 92 -7.82 30.13 -21.43
C PRO A 92 -7.03 31.06 -20.49
N ASN A 93 -7.56 31.32 -19.28
CA ASN A 93 -6.90 32.16 -18.29
C ASN A 93 -5.65 31.51 -17.68
N LEU A 94 -5.59 30.18 -17.63
CA LEU A 94 -4.39 29.46 -17.20
C LEU A 94 -3.24 29.65 -18.21
N VAL A 95 -3.55 29.52 -19.50
CA VAL A 95 -2.58 29.70 -20.58
C VAL A 95 -2.07 31.14 -20.59
N LYS A 96 -2.98 32.12 -20.48
CA LYS A 96 -2.62 33.55 -20.40
C LYS A 96 -1.73 33.86 -19.19
N ALA A 97 -2.07 33.33 -18.01
CA ALA A 97 -1.29 33.50 -16.80
C ALA A 97 0.12 32.91 -16.93
N LEU A 98 0.22 31.73 -17.55
CA LEU A 98 1.50 31.07 -17.81
C LEU A 98 2.39 31.87 -18.73
N ILE A 99 1.88 32.28 -19.91
CA ILE A 99 2.62 33.09 -20.91
C ILE A 99 3.07 34.42 -20.29
N ALA A 100 2.15 35.13 -19.63
CA ALA A 100 2.46 36.43 -19.00
C ALA A 100 3.56 36.36 -17.94
N THR A 101 3.69 35.21 -17.27
CA THR A 101 4.59 35.07 -16.11
C THR A 101 5.93 34.43 -16.47
N GLU A 102 5.92 33.40 -17.31
CA GLU A 102 7.10 32.60 -17.60
C GLU A 102 7.77 32.98 -18.93
N ASP A 103 7.00 33.39 -19.94
CA ASP A 103 7.54 33.65 -21.28
C ASP A 103 6.64 34.58 -22.09
N GLU A 104 6.70 35.89 -21.81
CA GLU A 104 5.82 36.94 -22.40
C GLU A 104 5.85 36.98 -23.94
N ARG A 105 6.88 36.42 -24.56
CA ARG A 105 7.09 36.43 -26.03
C ARG A 105 7.11 35.03 -26.62
N PHE A 106 6.48 34.06 -25.94
CA PHE A 106 6.47 32.67 -26.34
C PHE A 106 6.10 32.44 -27.80
N GLU A 107 5.13 33.19 -28.32
CA GLU A 107 4.67 33.07 -29.70
C GLU A 107 5.70 33.64 -30.73
N ASN A 108 6.68 34.46 -30.29
CA ASN A 108 7.55 35.23 -31.15
C ASN A 108 8.98 34.67 -31.30
N HIS A 109 9.26 33.49 -30.73
CA HIS A 109 10.59 32.88 -30.86
C HIS A 109 10.48 31.37 -31.12
N SER A 110 11.56 30.75 -31.57
CA SER A 110 11.66 29.29 -31.86
C SER A 110 12.56 28.58 -30.84
N GLY A 111 12.15 28.60 -29.55
CA GLY A 111 12.83 27.92 -28.47
C GLY A 111 13.89 28.74 -27.73
N ILE A 112 14.45 29.76 -28.34
CA ILE A 112 15.44 30.68 -27.74
C ILE A 112 14.99 32.13 -27.95
N ASP A 113 14.82 32.86 -26.84
CA ASP A 113 14.52 34.29 -26.85
C ASP A 113 15.80 35.10 -26.67
N LEU A 114 16.39 35.54 -27.79
CA LEU A 114 17.64 36.31 -27.79
C LEU A 114 17.49 37.68 -27.10
N GLN A 115 16.32 38.32 -27.17
CA GLN A 115 16.10 39.63 -26.52
C GLN A 115 16.00 39.45 -24.99
N ALA A 116 15.34 38.40 -24.52
CA ALA A 116 15.32 38.08 -23.08
C ALA A 116 16.72 37.75 -22.56
N MET A 117 17.50 36.96 -23.30
CA MET A 117 18.90 36.68 -22.97
C MET A 117 19.76 37.94 -22.90
N LEU A 118 19.63 38.82 -23.85
CA LEU A 118 20.37 40.11 -23.86
C LEU A 118 19.94 41.01 -22.69
N ARG A 119 18.63 41.05 -22.38
CA ARG A 119 18.10 41.79 -21.23
C ARG A 119 18.71 41.29 -19.92
N VAL A 120 18.74 39.97 -19.73
CA VAL A 120 19.32 39.33 -18.52
C VAL A 120 20.83 39.63 -18.46
N PHE A 121 21.55 39.50 -19.57
CA PHE A 121 22.97 39.79 -19.61
C PHE A 121 23.27 41.24 -19.20
N VAL A 122 22.58 42.24 -19.81
CA VAL A 122 22.80 43.63 -19.50
C VAL A 122 22.37 43.98 -18.08
N LYS A 123 21.17 43.65 -17.68
CA LYS A 123 20.63 44.05 -16.36
C LYS A 123 21.27 43.29 -15.20
N SER A 124 21.40 41.96 -15.30
CA SER A 124 21.87 41.17 -14.18
C SER A 124 23.40 41.13 -14.07
N ILE A 125 24.13 41.05 -15.20
CA ILE A 125 25.59 40.90 -15.18
C ILE A 125 26.28 42.28 -15.17
N LEU A 126 25.81 43.26 -15.98
CA LEU A 126 26.45 44.56 -16.07
C LEU A 126 25.93 45.56 -15.03
N LEU A 127 24.63 45.53 -14.70
CA LEU A 127 24.01 46.48 -13.79
C LEU A 127 23.72 45.92 -12.38
N GLY A 128 23.92 44.64 -12.15
CA GLY A 128 23.69 44.00 -10.84
C GLY A 128 22.22 43.99 -10.38
N GLN A 129 21.28 44.20 -11.32
CA GLN A 129 19.85 44.26 -11.04
C GLN A 129 19.17 42.91 -11.31
N ASP A 130 18.19 42.54 -10.48
CA ASP A 130 17.35 41.34 -10.77
C ASP A 130 16.47 41.63 -11.99
N SER A 131 16.72 40.91 -13.10
CA SER A 131 16.04 41.08 -14.38
C SER A 131 15.04 39.99 -14.73
N GLY A 132 14.73 39.10 -13.76
CA GLY A 132 13.87 37.94 -13.98
C GLY A 132 14.55 36.82 -14.78
N GLY A 133 13.82 35.76 -15.08
CA GLY A 133 14.30 34.60 -15.82
C GLY A 133 14.51 34.88 -17.32
N GLY A 134 15.56 34.31 -17.89
CA GLY A 134 15.82 34.35 -19.35
C GLY A 134 15.62 32.98 -20.04
N SER A 135 15.01 32.03 -19.39
CA SER A 135 14.72 30.70 -19.98
C SER A 135 13.29 30.67 -20.51
N THR A 136 13.13 30.20 -21.75
CA THR A 136 11.82 30.07 -22.40
C THR A 136 11.04 28.86 -21.88
N LEU A 137 9.73 28.84 -22.14
CA LEU A 137 8.88 27.67 -21.86
C LEU A 137 9.39 26.41 -22.56
N SER A 138 9.83 26.51 -23.82
CA SER A 138 10.40 25.37 -24.56
C SER A 138 11.68 24.85 -23.92
N GLN A 139 12.55 25.70 -23.35
CA GLN A 139 13.73 25.26 -22.59
C GLN A 139 13.36 24.59 -21.26
N GLN A 140 12.34 25.11 -20.59
CA GLN A 140 11.85 24.52 -19.36
C GLN A 140 11.18 23.16 -19.64
N THR A 141 10.41 23.02 -20.74
CA THR A 141 9.84 21.76 -21.21
C THR A 141 10.95 20.75 -21.53
N ALA A 142 11.98 21.16 -22.28
CA ALA A 142 13.15 20.33 -22.56
C ALA A 142 13.83 19.81 -21.27
N LYS A 143 14.01 20.69 -20.28
CA LYS A 143 14.56 20.33 -18.96
C LYS A 143 13.70 19.29 -18.24
N ASN A 144 12.39 19.47 -18.22
CA ASN A 144 11.44 18.60 -17.50
C ASN A 144 11.31 17.22 -18.17
N LEU A 145 11.11 17.18 -19.50
CA LEU A 145 10.95 15.95 -20.26
C LEU A 145 12.19 15.05 -20.22
N PHE A 146 13.36 15.64 -20.48
CA PHE A 146 14.60 14.88 -20.70
C PHE A 146 15.53 14.86 -19.49
N LYS A 147 15.10 15.41 -18.35
CA LYS A 147 15.89 15.41 -17.10
C LYS A 147 17.35 15.82 -17.34
N THR A 148 17.57 16.84 -18.19
CA THR A 148 18.89 17.27 -18.71
C THR A 148 19.92 17.62 -17.61
N ARG A 149 19.49 17.74 -16.36
CA ARG A 149 20.31 18.07 -15.20
C ARG A 149 20.69 16.87 -14.34
N THR A 150 20.29 15.64 -14.73
CA THR A 150 20.64 14.43 -13.99
C THR A 150 22.04 13.92 -14.37
N ASP A 151 22.62 13.11 -13.49
CA ASP A 151 23.95 12.53 -13.72
C ASP A 151 23.97 11.54 -14.90
N ALA A 152 22.84 10.93 -15.24
CA ALA A 152 22.71 10.03 -16.40
C ALA A 152 22.98 10.73 -17.74
N SER A 153 22.69 12.04 -17.85
CA SER A 153 22.96 12.83 -19.06
C SER A 153 24.31 13.58 -19.02
N SER A 154 25.16 13.38 -18.01
CA SER A 154 26.39 14.14 -17.82
C SER A 154 27.60 13.43 -18.45
N GLY A 155 28.40 14.18 -19.23
CA GLY A 155 29.70 13.73 -19.76
C GLY A 155 30.87 14.06 -18.82
N PHE A 156 32.09 13.66 -19.22
CA PHE A 156 33.30 13.88 -18.45
C PHE A 156 33.54 15.35 -18.07
N LEU A 157 33.34 16.28 -19.01
CA LEU A 157 33.51 17.72 -18.78
C LEU A 157 32.45 18.33 -17.85
N SER A 158 31.31 17.68 -17.67
CA SER A 158 30.28 18.11 -16.71
C SER A 158 30.76 18.00 -15.24
N LYS A 159 31.89 17.34 -14.98
CA LYS A 159 32.49 17.25 -13.64
C LYS A 159 33.33 18.50 -13.31
N VAL A 160 33.63 19.33 -14.30
CA VAL A 160 34.42 20.56 -14.10
C VAL A 160 33.51 21.70 -13.58
N PRO A 161 33.81 22.29 -12.41
CA PRO A 161 33.01 23.40 -11.87
C PRO A 161 32.93 24.56 -12.90
N GLY A 162 31.72 25.10 -13.09
CA GLY A 162 31.46 26.18 -14.07
C GLY A 162 31.10 25.70 -15.49
N LEU A 163 31.74 24.64 -15.99
CA LEU A 163 31.41 24.10 -17.34
C LEU A 163 30.09 23.28 -17.32
N ARG A 164 29.74 22.64 -16.22
CA ARG A 164 28.51 21.87 -16.10
C ARG A 164 27.27 22.67 -16.48
N MET A 165 27.13 23.88 -15.94
CA MET A 165 25.94 24.74 -16.23
C MET A 165 25.91 25.20 -17.69
N LEU A 166 27.06 25.52 -18.27
CA LEU A 166 27.16 25.91 -19.67
C LEU A 166 26.77 24.76 -20.60
N ILE A 167 27.29 23.56 -20.36
CA ILE A 167 26.95 22.36 -21.14
C ILE A 167 25.46 22.04 -21.02
N VAL A 168 24.91 22.06 -19.81
CA VAL A 168 23.48 21.79 -19.58
C VAL A 168 22.59 22.81 -20.28
N LYS A 169 22.94 24.10 -20.20
CA LYS A 169 22.18 25.16 -20.89
C LYS A 169 22.27 25.06 -22.42
N THR A 170 23.44 24.70 -22.95
CA THR A 170 23.58 24.45 -24.39
C THR A 170 22.73 23.25 -24.85
N LYS A 171 22.67 22.20 -24.08
CA LYS A 171 21.74 21.06 -24.34
C LYS A 171 20.28 21.51 -24.30
N GLU A 172 19.88 22.25 -23.27
CA GLU A 172 18.51 22.79 -23.15
C GLU A 172 18.16 23.63 -24.40
N TRP A 173 19.07 24.44 -24.93
CA TRP A 173 18.85 25.22 -26.17
C TRP A 173 18.70 24.37 -27.42
N ILE A 174 19.56 23.35 -27.58
CA ILE A 174 19.49 22.43 -28.72
C ILE A 174 18.16 21.68 -28.71
N VAL A 175 17.78 21.10 -27.56
CA VAL A 175 16.54 20.35 -27.42
C VAL A 175 15.31 21.25 -27.55
N ALA A 176 15.33 22.47 -27.00
CA ALA A 176 14.22 23.43 -27.14
C ALA A 176 13.98 23.83 -28.61
N THR A 177 15.02 24.06 -29.39
CA THR A 177 14.91 24.33 -30.84
C THR A 177 14.40 23.10 -31.62
N GLN A 178 14.74 21.91 -31.19
CA GLN A 178 14.20 20.66 -31.80
C GLN A 178 12.72 20.45 -31.44
N LEU A 179 12.32 20.74 -30.19
CA LEU A 179 10.90 20.69 -29.76
C LEU A 179 10.04 21.67 -30.59
N GLU A 180 10.51 22.90 -30.81
CA GLU A 180 9.77 23.90 -31.61
C GLU A 180 9.67 23.53 -33.10
N ARG A 181 10.52 22.65 -33.60
CA ARG A 181 10.42 22.09 -34.96
C ARG A 181 9.44 20.91 -35.06
N ALA A 182 9.30 20.15 -33.99
CA ALA A 182 8.50 18.94 -33.95
C ALA A 182 7.07 19.19 -33.45
N TYR A 183 6.85 20.19 -32.61
CA TYR A 183 5.58 20.47 -31.92
C TYR A 183 5.10 21.90 -32.19
N THR A 184 3.79 22.05 -32.20
CA THR A 184 3.12 23.35 -32.20
C THR A 184 3.27 24.05 -30.83
N LYS A 185 3.07 25.36 -30.79
CA LYS A 185 3.07 26.14 -29.55
C LYS A 185 2.09 25.57 -28.49
N ASN A 186 0.90 25.21 -28.93
CA ASN A 186 -0.12 24.62 -28.06
C ASN A 186 0.30 23.29 -27.46
N GLU A 187 0.94 22.43 -28.25
CA GLU A 187 1.48 21.15 -27.76
C GLU A 187 2.63 21.36 -26.77
N ILE A 188 3.52 22.33 -27.01
CA ILE A 188 4.60 22.68 -26.08
C ILE A 188 4.05 23.18 -24.75
N LEU A 189 3.01 24.05 -24.75
CA LEU A 189 2.33 24.52 -23.55
C LEU A 189 1.71 23.37 -22.77
N THR A 190 1.05 22.47 -23.48
CA THR A 190 0.44 21.27 -22.89
C THR A 190 1.51 20.37 -22.26
N LEU A 191 2.58 20.06 -22.98
CA LEU A 191 3.72 19.29 -22.48
C LEU A 191 4.37 19.93 -21.26
N TYR A 192 4.52 21.27 -21.26
CA TYR A 192 5.04 22.00 -20.11
C TYR A 192 4.15 21.82 -18.87
N LEU A 193 2.85 22.03 -19.03
CA LEU A 193 1.87 21.91 -17.96
C LEU A 193 1.74 20.48 -17.44
N ASP A 194 1.86 19.47 -18.31
CA ASP A 194 1.81 18.05 -17.94
C ASP A 194 3.07 17.56 -17.22
N THR A 195 4.23 18.18 -17.53
CA THR A 195 5.52 17.74 -16.96
C THR A 195 5.98 18.54 -15.76
N SER A 196 5.27 19.59 -15.40
CA SER A 196 5.65 20.48 -14.31
C SER A 196 5.18 20.01 -12.95
N GLU A 197 6.01 20.24 -11.92
CA GLU A 197 5.70 19.95 -10.52
C GLU A 197 5.01 21.17 -9.87
N PHE A 198 3.86 20.91 -9.21
CA PHE A 198 3.07 21.92 -8.49
C PHE A 198 3.19 21.83 -6.96
N GLY A 199 4.01 20.90 -6.44
CA GLY A 199 4.07 20.59 -5.02
C GLY A 199 2.94 19.69 -4.56
N SER A 200 2.93 19.32 -3.26
CA SER A 200 1.94 18.39 -2.70
C SER A 200 1.85 17.05 -3.47
N ASN A 201 2.94 16.60 -4.07
CA ASN A 201 3.02 15.43 -4.95
C ASN A 201 2.10 15.51 -6.18
N ALA A 202 1.73 16.72 -6.61
CA ALA A 202 0.94 16.95 -7.81
C ALA A 202 1.87 17.29 -8.99
N PHE A 203 1.96 16.35 -9.94
CA PHE A 203 2.68 16.51 -11.21
C PHE A 203 1.65 16.60 -12.34
N GLY A 204 1.81 17.61 -13.20
CA GLY A 204 0.86 17.94 -14.24
C GLY A 204 -0.36 18.72 -13.75
N ILE A 205 -0.88 19.55 -14.65
CA ILE A 205 -1.94 20.53 -14.35
C ILE A 205 -3.26 19.87 -13.93
N LYS A 206 -3.62 18.72 -14.51
CA LYS A 206 -4.86 18.01 -14.18
C LYS A 206 -4.84 17.52 -12.74
N THR A 207 -3.72 16.94 -12.33
CA THR A 207 -3.50 16.52 -10.95
C THR A 207 -3.47 17.70 -10.00
N ALA A 208 -2.82 18.81 -10.37
CA ALA A 208 -2.74 20.02 -9.55
C ALA A 208 -4.10 20.68 -9.35
N ALA A 209 -4.88 20.85 -10.43
CA ALA A 209 -6.23 21.41 -10.37
C ALA A 209 -7.15 20.57 -9.47
N LYS A 210 -7.05 19.24 -9.59
CA LYS A 210 -7.79 18.30 -8.74
C LYS A 210 -7.32 18.35 -7.28
N THR A 211 -6.01 18.41 -7.05
CA THR A 211 -5.42 18.42 -5.71
C THR A 211 -5.75 19.68 -4.91
N PHE A 212 -5.63 20.86 -5.53
CA PHE A 212 -5.79 22.12 -4.80
C PHE A 212 -7.21 22.65 -4.81
N PHE A 213 -7.97 22.41 -5.89
CA PHE A 213 -9.29 23.02 -6.10
C PHE A 213 -10.40 22.00 -6.39
N ASN A 214 -10.10 20.71 -6.47
CA ASN A 214 -11.05 19.64 -6.84
C ASN A 214 -11.80 19.90 -8.15
N LYS A 215 -11.12 20.52 -9.13
CA LYS A 215 -11.66 20.93 -10.43
C LYS A 215 -10.92 20.27 -11.59
N LEU A 216 -11.55 20.29 -12.77
CA LEU A 216 -10.84 20.02 -14.02
C LEU A 216 -10.05 21.28 -14.44
N PRO A 217 -8.95 21.15 -15.22
CA PRO A 217 -8.16 22.30 -15.65
C PRO A 217 -8.96 23.37 -16.40
N LYS A 218 -9.95 22.97 -17.20
CA LYS A 218 -10.85 23.88 -17.96
C LYS A 218 -11.76 24.72 -17.06
N ASP A 219 -12.05 24.26 -15.85
CA ASP A 219 -12.99 24.88 -14.92
C ASP A 219 -12.30 25.78 -13.87
N LEU A 220 -10.97 25.97 -14.02
CA LEU A 220 -10.20 26.84 -13.14
C LEU A 220 -10.56 28.31 -13.33
N ALA A 221 -10.88 28.98 -12.23
CA ALA A 221 -11.05 30.42 -12.21
C ALA A 221 -9.69 31.15 -12.41
N ILE A 222 -9.73 32.44 -12.75
CA ILE A 222 -8.54 33.24 -13.02
C ILE A 222 -7.59 33.28 -11.83
N GLN A 223 -8.11 33.47 -10.60
CA GLN A 223 -7.32 33.51 -9.38
C GLN A 223 -6.72 32.13 -9.03
N GLU A 224 -7.43 31.04 -9.34
CA GLU A 224 -6.96 29.67 -9.15
C GLU A 224 -5.85 29.32 -10.14
N SER A 225 -6.01 29.72 -11.40
CA SER A 225 -4.98 29.63 -12.45
C SER A 225 -3.72 30.38 -12.05
N ALA A 226 -3.87 31.60 -11.51
CA ALA A 226 -2.75 32.40 -11.04
C ALA A 226 -2.03 31.78 -9.81
N VAL A 227 -2.74 31.12 -8.92
CA VAL A 227 -2.12 30.35 -7.82
C VAL A 227 -1.26 29.22 -8.38
N LEU A 228 -1.80 28.40 -9.30
CA LEU A 228 -1.06 27.26 -9.87
C LEU A 228 0.17 27.71 -10.64
N VAL A 229 0.06 28.74 -11.48
CA VAL A 229 1.22 29.31 -12.19
C VAL A 229 2.25 29.89 -11.20
N GLY A 230 1.79 30.46 -10.10
CA GLY A 230 2.66 30.96 -9.05
C GLY A 230 3.57 29.91 -8.42
N LEU A 231 3.16 28.64 -8.41
CA LEU A 231 3.91 27.52 -7.84
C LEU A 231 5.19 27.19 -8.63
N PHE A 232 5.26 27.45 -9.93
CA PHE A 232 6.44 27.10 -10.75
C PHE A 232 7.74 27.70 -10.26
N LYS A 233 7.71 28.85 -9.61
CA LYS A 233 8.92 29.49 -9.09
C LYS A 233 9.55 28.71 -7.92
N ALA A 234 8.73 28.23 -6.99
CA ALA A 234 9.15 27.40 -5.85
C ALA A 234 7.93 26.73 -5.20
N PRO A 235 7.56 25.50 -5.60
CA PRO A 235 6.29 24.86 -5.21
C PRO A 235 6.08 24.75 -3.70
N THR A 236 7.13 24.45 -2.92
CA THR A 236 7.04 24.35 -1.46
C THR A 236 6.93 25.75 -0.80
N TYR A 237 7.70 26.74 -1.26
CA TYR A 237 7.73 28.08 -0.66
C TYR A 237 6.44 28.87 -0.92
N TYR A 238 5.84 28.69 -2.11
CA TYR A 238 4.59 29.35 -2.50
C TYR A 238 3.36 28.44 -2.36
N SER A 239 3.48 27.32 -1.64
CA SER A 239 2.36 26.41 -1.42
C SER A 239 1.18 27.11 -0.73
N PRO A 240 -0.02 27.08 -1.30
CA PRO A 240 -1.20 27.68 -0.67
C PRO A 240 -1.64 26.91 0.59
N VAL A 241 -1.17 25.67 0.76
CA VAL A 241 -1.45 24.82 1.93
C VAL A 241 -0.48 25.11 3.09
N PHE A 242 0.83 25.20 2.78
CA PHE A 242 1.86 25.32 3.81
C PHE A 242 2.27 26.78 4.09
N ASN A 243 2.14 27.66 3.10
CA ASN A 243 2.57 29.06 3.16
C ASN A 243 1.54 29.98 2.48
N PRO A 244 0.30 30.10 3.00
CA PRO A 244 -0.81 30.78 2.33
C PRO A 244 -0.52 32.26 2.03
N GLU A 245 0.18 32.97 2.93
CA GLU A 245 0.55 34.37 2.71
C GLU A 245 1.55 34.56 1.55
N ASN A 246 2.54 33.66 1.45
CA ASN A 246 3.49 33.71 0.32
C ASN A 246 2.78 33.37 -0.99
N SER A 247 1.87 32.39 -0.95
CA SER A 247 1.04 32.02 -2.09
C SER A 247 0.16 33.19 -2.55
N LEU A 248 -0.48 33.90 -1.63
CA LEU A 248 -1.32 35.06 -1.93
C LEU A 248 -0.51 36.16 -2.62
N ARG A 249 0.67 36.53 -2.08
CA ARG A 249 1.58 37.51 -2.68
C ARG A 249 2.04 37.08 -4.09
N ARG A 250 2.37 35.81 -4.27
CA ARG A 250 2.81 35.27 -5.56
C ARG A 250 1.69 35.21 -6.57
N ARG A 251 0.45 34.81 -6.17
CA ARG A 251 -0.75 34.92 -7.02
C ARG A 251 -0.93 36.35 -7.54
N ASN A 252 -0.87 37.35 -6.66
CA ASN A 252 -1.05 38.75 -7.04
C ASN A 252 0.09 39.24 -7.98
N THR A 253 1.32 38.70 -7.82
CA THR A 253 2.40 38.93 -8.79
C THR A 253 2.05 38.38 -10.17
N VAL A 254 1.49 37.15 -10.25
CA VAL A 254 1.04 36.57 -11.53
C VAL A 254 -0.05 37.42 -12.17
N LEU A 255 -1.06 37.81 -11.38
CA LEU A 255 -2.15 38.68 -11.85
C LEU A 255 -1.61 40.04 -12.40
N SER A 256 -0.62 40.64 -11.70
CA SER A 256 0.00 41.90 -12.20
C SER A 256 0.79 41.71 -13.50
N GLN A 257 1.40 40.52 -13.73
CA GLN A 257 2.00 40.20 -15.03
C GLN A 257 0.94 40.06 -16.12
N MET A 258 -0.25 39.49 -15.79
CA MET A 258 -1.37 39.44 -16.76
C MET A 258 -1.88 40.81 -17.13
N VAL A 259 -1.93 41.76 -16.18
CA VAL A 259 -2.25 43.17 -16.49
C VAL A 259 -1.20 43.79 -17.40
N LYS A 260 0.08 43.64 -17.07
CA LYS A 260 1.19 44.17 -17.87
C LYS A 260 1.15 43.69 -19.33
N ASN A 261 0.67 42.47 -19.55
CA ASN A 261 0.56 41.86 -20.89
C ASN A 261 -0.85 41.99 -21.50
N GLU A 262 -1.70 42.86 -20.98
CA GLU A 262 -3.04 43.17 -21.48
C GLU A 262 -4.01 41.98 -21.50
N PHE A 263 -3.74 40.94 -20.68
CA PHE A 263 -4.61 39.79 -20.50
C PHE A 263 -5.66 39.96 -19.38
N LEU A 264 -5.49 41.03 -18.59
CA LEU A 264 -6.38 41.42 -17.49
C LEU A 264 -6.41 42.94 -17.40
N THR A 265 -7.55 43.53 -17.11
CA THR A 265 -7.67 44.94 -16.85
C THR A 265 -7.27 45.32 -15.42
N GLU A 266 -6.87 46.55 -15.15
CA GLU A 266 -6.59 47.03 -13.78
C GLU A 266 -7.77 46.85 -12.85
N ALA A 267 -9.01 47.14 -13.32
CA ALA A 267 -10.23 46.98 -12.53
C ALA A 267 -10.50 45.51 -12.13
N GLU A 268 -10.25 44.56 -13.01
CA GLU A 268 -10.34 43.11 -12.71
C GLU A 268 -9.25 42.71 -11.72
N TYR A 269 -8.03 43.21 -11.88
CA TYR A 269 -6.93 42.95 -10.95
C TYR A 269 -7.28 43.46 -9.55
N ASP A 270 -7.76 44.72 -9.41
CA ASP A 270 -8.15 45.28 -8.12
C ASP A 270 -9.22 44.43 -7.42
N SER A 271 -10.18 43.97 -8.18
CA SER A 271 -11.24 43.09 -7.66
C SER A 271 -10.72 41.71 -7.22
N ILE A 272 -9.92 41.04 -8.07
CA ILE A 272 -9.46 39.66 -7.85
C ILE A 272 -8.36 39.60 -6.80
N SER A 273 -7.46 40.61 -6.76
CA SER A 273 -6.32 40.64 -5.83
C SER A 273 -6.75 40.69 -4.36
N GLN A 274 -7.96 41.18 -4.07
CA GLN A 274 -8.55 41.23 -2.72
C GLN A 274 -9.12 39.91 -2.26
N LEU A 275 -9.45 38.99 -3.20
CA LEU A 275 -10.07 37.71 -2.85
C LEU A 275 -9.12 36.79 -2.07
N PRO A 276 -9.60 36.08 -1.03
CA PRO A 276 -8.79 35.05 -0.38
C PRO A 276 -8.54 33.86 -1.32
N ILE A 277 -7.50 33.07 -1.04
CA ILE A 277 -7.33 31.77 -1.70
C ILE A 277 -8.26 30.76 -0.97
N VAL A 278 -9.24 30.24 -1.69
CA VAL A 278 -10.15 29.21 -1.20
C VAL A 278 -9.73 27.88 -1.81
N LEU A 279 -9.37 26.92 -0.96
CA LEU A 279 -8.92 25.59 -1.39
C LEU A 279 -10.03 24.55 -1.12
N ASP A 280 -10.22 23.64 -2.06
CA ASP A 280 -10.83 22.32 -1.83
C ASP A 280 -9.72 21.29 -1.97
N TYR A 281 -8.86 21.22 -0.92
CA TYR A 281 -7.61 20.49 -0.96
C TYR A 281 -7.77 19.00 -0.78
N GLN A 282 -7.54 18.25 -1.85
CA GLN A 282 -7.65 16.79 -1.88
C GLN A 282 -6.37 16.18 -2.46
N VAL A 283 -5.49 15.70 -1.58
CA VAL A 283 -4.29 14.99 -2.04
C VAL A 283 -4.68 13.59 -2.51
N GLN A 284 -4.59 13.34 -3.80
CA GLN A 284 -4.60 11.98 -4.33
C GLN A 284 -3.24 11.33 -4.03
N ASN A 285 -3.13 10.66 -2.89
CA ASN A 285 -1.93 9.91 -2.56
C ASN A 285 -2.21 8.39 -2.55
N GLN A 286 -1.14 7.60 -2.66
CA GLN A 286 -1.20 6.13 -2.63
C GLN A 286 -1.80 5.56 -1.34
N ASN A 287 -1.96 6.39 -0.29
CA ASN A 287 -2.51 6.01 1.00
C ASN A 287 -4.03 6.25 1.12
N GLN A 288 -4.70 6.70 0.06
CA GLN A 288 -6.15 6.96 0.03
C GLN A 288 -6.86 6.05 -0.99
N GLY A 289 -8.17 5.88 -0.81
CA GLY A 289 -8.99 5.00 -1.64
C GLY A 289 -9.06 3.57 -1.11
N LEU A 290 -9.72 2.70 -1.85
CA LEU A 290 -9.93 1.31 -1.49
C LEU A 290 -8.64 0.48 -1.56
N ALA A 291 -8.55 -0.55 -0.73
CA ALA A 291 -7.55 -1.61 -0.77
C ALA A 291 -6.10 -1.11 -0.65
N THR A 292 -5.83 -0.10 0.17
CA THR A 292 -4.51 0.54 0.27
C THR A 292 -3.38 -0.43 0.64
N TYR A 293 -3.59 -1.33 1.59
CA TYR A 293 -2.62 -2.39 1.96
C TYR A 293 -2.41 -3.37 0.81
N PHE A 294 -3.49 -3.82 0.21
CA PHE A 294 -3.46 -4.75 -0.91
C PHE A 294 -2.68 -4.19 -2.11
N ARG A 295 -2.86 -2.92 -2.44
CA ARG A 295 -2.12 -2.25 -3.52
C ARG A 295 -0.60 -2.27 -3.31
N GLU A 296 -0.12 -2.11 -2.06
CA GLU A 296 1.31 -2.19 -1.75
C GLU A 296 1.84 -3.64 -1.88
N ILE A 297 1.04 -4.65 -1.52
CA ILE A 297 1.40 -6.06 -1.74
C ILE A 297 1.49 -6.36 -3.23
N VAL A 298 0.48 -5.97 -4.02
CA VAL A 298 0.49 -6.13 -5.48
C VAL A 298 1.69 -5.43 -6.11
N LYS A 299 1.99 -4.20 -5.69
CA LYS A 299 3.16 -3.43 -6.15
C LYS A 299 4.47 -4.18 -5.91
N ALA A 300 4.66 -4.72 -4.71
CA ALA A 300 5.87 -5.47 -4.36
C ALA A 300 6.06 -6.72 -5.25
N ASP A 301 4.97 -7.46 -5.48
CA ASP A 301 5.00 -8.65 -6.32
C ASP A 301 5.19 -8.30 -7.81
N LEU A 302 4.61 -7.21 -8.31
CA LEU A 302 4.80 -6.73 -9.68
C LEU A 302 6.23 -6.22 -9.94
N ILE A 303 6.86 -5.57 -8.97
CA ILE A 303 8.29 -5.18 -9.06
C ILE A 303 9.18 -6.43 -9.18
N LYS A 304 8.84 -7.52 -8.49
CA LYS A 304 9.54 -8.78 -8.62
C LYS A 304 9.28 -9.41 -10.00
N TRP A 305 8.01 -9.50 -10.40
CA TRP A 305 7.60 -10.04 -11.69
C TRP A 305 8.27 -9.29 -12.86
N SER A 306 8.36 -7.96 -12.82
CA SER A 306 8.95 -7.15 -13.88
C SER A 306 10.46 -7.41 -14.09
N LYS A 307 11.17 -7.86 -13.05
CA LYS A 307 12.58 -8.26 -13.15
C LYS A 307 12.78 -9.65 -13.74
N GLU A 308 11.78 -10.52 -13.57
CA GLU A 308 11.80 -11.90 -14.06
C GLU A 308 11.23 -12.02 -15.48
N ASN A 309 10.49 -11.01 -15.96
CA ASN A 309 9.85 -10.96 -17.26
C ASN A 309 10.32 -9.72 -18.02
N LEU A 310 10.90 -9.92 -19.22
CA LEU A 310 11.45 -8.85 -20.02
C LEU A 310 10.56 -8.56 -21.24
N LYS A 311 10.60 -7.34 -21.72
CA LYS A 311 10.01 -6.93 -23.00
C LYS A 311 10.76 -7.58 -24.19
N SER A 312 10.19 -7.48 -25.39
CA SER A 312 10.81 -8.00 -26.60
C SER A 312 12.16 -7.37 -26.94
N ASP A 313 12.44 -6.16 -26.45
CA ASP A 313 13.71 -5.45 -26.60
C ASP A 313 14.74 -5.80 -25.52
N GLY A 314 14.42 -6.72 -24.59
CA GLY A 314 15.27 -7.13 -23.49
C GLY A 314 15.24 -6.20 -22.27
N SER A 315 14.49 -5.11 -22.30
CA SER A 315 14.29 -4.24 -21.13
C SER A 315 13.26 -4.81 -20.16
N ALA A 316 13.37 -4.46 -18.87
CA ALA A 316 12.35 -4.81 -17.88
C ALA A 316 11.10 -3.93 -18.05
N TYR A 317 9.92 -4.49 -17.72
CA TYR A 317 8.72 -3.68 -17.60
C TYR A 317 8.85 -2.64 -16.49
N ASP A 318 8.44 -1.42 -16.78
CA ASP A 318 8.40 -0.34 -15.79
C ASP A 318 6.97 -0.13 -15.27
N LEU A 319 6.72 -0.63 -14.07
CA LEU A 319 5.43 -0.48 -13.40
C LEU A 319 4.99 0.99 -13.26
N PHE A 320 5.93 1.93 -13.24
CA PHE A 320 5.66 3.33 -12.98
C PHE A 320 5.60 4.20 -14.23
N GLY A 321 6.00 3.67 -15.39
CA GLY A 321 6.16 4.44 -16.62
C GLY A 321 5.51 3.84 -17.86
N ASP A 322 5.24 2.53 -17.90
CA ASP A 322 4.75 1.85 -19.12
C ASP A 322 3.23 1.94 -19.33
N GLY A 323 2.48 2.50 -18.37
CA GLY A 323 1.01 2.59 -18.46
C GLY A 323 0.31 1.24 -18.44
N LEU A 324 0.83 0.29 -17.66
CA LEU A 324 0.27 -1.06 -17.56
C LEU A 324 -1.13 -1.04 -16.95
N LYS A 325 -2.02 -1.89 -17.44
CA LYS A 325 -3.32 -2.16 -16.84
C LYS A 325 -3.26 -3.46 -16.07
N ILE A 326 -3.30 -3.38 -14.76
CA ILE A 326 -3.20 -4.52 -13.85
C ILE A 326 -4.61 -4.86 -13.36
N TYR A 327 -5.11 -6.02 -13.75
CA TYR A 327 -6.40 -6.51 -13.28
C TYR A 327 -6.19 -7.48 -12.13
N VAL A 328 -6.90 -7.23 -11.03
CA VAL A 328 -6.84 -8.06 -9.83
C VAL A 328 -8.16 -8.77 -9.59
N THR A 329 -8.14 -9.85 -8.80
CA THR A 329 -9.32 -10.68 -8.54
C THR A 329 -10.28 -10.09 -7.52
N LEU A 330 -9.86 -9.02 -6.83
CA LEU A 330 -10.61 -8.33 -5.78
C LEU A 330 -11.85 -7.63 -6.36
N ASP A 331 -13.01 -7.77 -5.72
CA ASP A 331 -14.24 -7.05 -6.06
C ASP A 331 -14.34 -5.76 -5.24
N SER A 332 -14.55 -4.62 -5.90
CA SER A 332 -14.53 -3.31 -5.23
C SER A 332 -15.65 -3.13 -4.20
N ARG A 333 -16.82 -3.76 -4.41
CA ARG A 333 -17.98 -3.73 -3.49
C ARG A 333 -17.67 -4.54 -2.25
N MET A 334 -17.17 -5.78 -2.44
CA MET A 334 -16.78 -6.65 -1.34
C MET A 334 -15.64 -6.05 -0.51
N GLN A 335 -14.67 -5.41 -1.18
CA GLN A 335 -13.59 -4.69 -0.49
C GLN A 335 -14.13 -3.57 0.39
N ARG A 336 -15.06 -2.77 -0.14
CA ARG A 336 -15.70 -1.69 0.63
C ARG A 336 -16.44 -2.24 1.84
N TYR A 337 -17.21 -3.32 1.67
CA TYR A 337 -17.93 -3.97 2.76
C TYR A 337 -16.99 -4.53 3.84
N ALA A 338 -15.82 -5.05 3.44
CA ALA A 338 -14.81 -5.50 4.39
C ALA A 338 -14.20 -4.34 5.19
N GLU A 339 -13.81 -3.24 4.53
CA GLU A 339 -13.26 -2.05 5.18
C GLU A 339 -14.28 -1.37 6.11
N GLU A 340 -15.54 -1.24 5.68
CA GLU A 340 -16.62 -0.71 6.51
C GLU A 340 -16.90 -1.58 7.73
N SER A 341 -17.03 -2.91 7.53
CA SER A 341 -17.30 -3.85 8.63
C SER A 341 -16.18 -3.87 9.65
N MET A 342 -14.94 -3.78 9.19
CA MET A 342 -13.76 -3.61 10.03
C MET A 342 -13.82 -2.29 10.79
N GLY A 343 -14.02 -1.16 10.10
CA GLY A 343 -14.04 0.16 10.70
C GLY A 343 -15.13 0.31 11.77
N GLU A 344 -16.34 -0.17 11.48
CA GLU A 344 -17.47 -0.15 12.43
C GLU A 344 -17.16 -0.95 13.70
N HIS A 345 -16.61 -2.17 13.57
CA HIS A 345 -16.35 -3.01 14.74
C HIS A 345 -15.11 -2.56 15.51
N MET A 346 -14.00 -2.29 14.82
CA MET A 346 -12.75 -1.91 15.47
C MET A 346 -12.86 -0.60 16.24
N LYS A 347 -13.68 0.34 15.77
CA LYS A 347 -13.98 1.59 16.49
C LYS A 347 -14.62 1.32 17.86
N GLU A 348 -15.62 0.45 17.90
CA GLU A 348 -16.29 0.10 19.16
C GLU A 348 -15.41 -0.78 20.05
N LEU A 349 -14.68 -1.71 19.46
CA LEU A 349 -13.73 -2.56 20.20
C LEU A 349 -12.62 -1.73 20.85
N GLN A 350 -12.09 -0.72 20.14
CA GLN A 350 -11.07 0.18 20.67
C GLN A 350 -11.60 1.01 21.86
N LYS A 351 -12.86 1.47 21.81
CA LYS A 351 -13.49 2.14 22.94
C LYS A 351 -13.60 1.21 24.15
N ALA A 352 -14.01 -0.05 23.94
CA ALA A 352 -14.07 -1.05 24.99
C ALA A 352 -12.68 -1.32 25.59
N PHE A 353 -11.67 -1.44 24.74
CA PHE A 353 -10.28 -1.61 25.14
C PHE A 353 -9.78 -0.45 26.01
N PHE A 354 -9.98 0.79 25.57
CA PHE A 354 -9.58 1.97 26.35
C PHE A 354 -10.35 2.08 27.67
N LYS A 355 -11.63 1.72 27.68
CA LYS A 355 -12.44 1.68 28.90
C LYS A 355 -11.91 0.66 29.92
N GLU A 356 -11.53 -0.54 29.45
CA GLU A 356 -10.97 -1.59 30.31
C GLU A 356 -9.57 -1.20 30.84
N MET A 357 -8.75 -0.56 29.99
CA MET A 357 -7.43 -0.08 30.39
C MET A 357 -7.51 1.09 31.38
N GLY A 358 -8.42 2.03 31.19
CA GLY A 358 -8.48 3.27 31.95
C GLY A 358 -7.17 4.05 31.82
N ASN A 359 -6.56 4.42 32.97
CA ASN A 359 -5.27 5.13 32.99
C ASN A 359 -4.04 4.20 32.98
N ARG A 360 -4.24 2.89 32.88
CA ARG A 360 -3.14 1.91 32.90
C ARG A 360 -2.53 1.72 31.52
N GLU A 361 -1.26 1.35 31.49
CA GLU A 361 -0.59 0.98 30.25
C GLU A 361 -1.04 -0.44 29.79
N PRO A 362 -1.24 -0.66 28.47
CA PRO A 362 -1.76 -1.94 27.99
C PRO A 362 -0.71 -3.04 27.80
N TRP A 363 0.58 -2.71 27.80
CA TRP A 363 1.65 -3.71 27.65
C TRP A 363 1.94 -4.40 28.96
N ILE A 364 1.52 -5.64 29.03
CA ILE A 364 1.54 -6.47 30.22
C ILE A 364 2.14 -7.85 29.91
N ASP A 365 2.77 -8.43 30.92
CA ASP A 365 3.28 -9.80 30.85
C ASP A 365 2.17 -10.84 31.14
N GLU A 366 2.54 -12.13 31.13
CA GLU A 366 1.64 -13.24 31.39
C GLU A 366 1.02 -13.20 32.82
N SER A 367 1.63 -12.47 33.74
CA SER A 367 1.14 -12.23 35.10
C SER A 367 0.32 -10.94 35.22
N PHE A 368 -0.06 -10.31 34.10
CA PHE A 368 -0.77 -9.04 34.02
C PHE A 368 -0.05 -7.85 34.68
N LYS A 369 1.28 -7.93 34.84
CA LYS A 369 2.12 -6.82 35.29
C LYS A 369 2.58 -5.99 34.13
N VAL A 370 2.63 -4.65 34.29
CA VAL A 370 3.14 -3.74 33.27
C VAL A 370 4.63 -4.02 33.01
N ILE A 371 4.98 -4.20 31.74
CA ILE A 371 6.37 -4.41 31.32
C ILE A 371 7.12 -3.08 31.42
N PRO A 372 8.18 -2.98 32.25
CA PRO A 372 8.94 -1.75 32.38
C PRO A 372 9.72 -1.43 31.09
N ASN A 373 9.93 -0.15 30.82
CA ASN A 373 10.70 0.34 29.68
C ASN A 373 10.26 -0.19 28.31
N PHE A 374 8.98 -0.59 28.17
CA PHE A 374 8.44 -1.14 26.92
C PHE A 374 8.54 -0.15 25.76
N ILE A 375 8.16 1.12 25.98
CA ILE A 375 8.21 2.17 24.94
C ILE A 375 9.65 2.56 24.64
N GLU A 376 10.50 2.66 25.64
CA GLU A 376 11.93 2.95 25.52
C GLU A 376 12.63 1.88 24.66
N THR A 377 12.26 0.62 24.85
CA THR A 377 12.76 -0.49 24.00
C THR A 377 12.15 -0.44 22.59
N ALA A 378 10.85 -0.16 22.48
CA ALA A 378 10.18 -0.10 21.18
C ALA A 378 10.72 1.02 20.28
N VAL A 379 11.04 2.19 20.83
CA VAL A 379 11.56 3.33 20.07
C VAL A 379 12.92 3.07 19.44
N THR A 380 13.76 2.20 20.03
CA THR A 380 15.09 1.88 19.49
C THR A 380 15.02 1.18 18.11
N ARG A 381 13.90 0.54 17.80
CA ARG A 381 13.65 -0.16 16.53
C ARG A 381 13.18 0.78 15.42
N THR A 382 12.89 2.05 15.74
CA THR A 382 12.37 3.03 14.77
C THR A 382 13.48 3.65 13.92
N GLU A 383 13.07 4.11 12.71
CA GLU A 383 13.97 4.86 11.85
C GLU A 383 14.41 6.19 12.50
N ALA A 384 13.50 6.85 13.19
CA ALA A 384 13.79 8.09 13.94
C ALA A 384 14.98 7.90 14.90
N TYR A 385 14.96 6.81 15.69
CA TYR A 385 16.06 6.48 16.59
C TYR A 385 17.35 6.18 15.82
N ARG A 386 17.28 5.39 14.73
CA ARG A 386 18.45 5.07 13.90
C ARG A 386 19.12 6.31 13.30
N LEU A 387 18.32 7.27 12.82
CA LEU A 387 18.82 8.55 12.31
C LEU A 387 19.46 9.41 13.41
N LEU A 388 18.86 9.47 14.60
CA LEU A 388 19.43 10.16 15.74
C LEU A 388 20.74 9.51 16.20
N LYS A 389 20.80 8.16 16.28
CA LYS A 389 22.02 7.42 16.61
C LYS A 389 23.12 7.65 15.59
N LYS A 390 22.78 7.69 14.29
CA LYS A 390 23.75 8.05 13.24
C LYS A 390 24.30 9.47 13.41
N ARG A 391 23.47 10.41 13.87
CA ARG A 391 23.83 11.83 14.05
C ARG A 391 24.62 12.11 15.33
N TYR A 392 24.24 11.48 16.43
CA TYR A 392 24.77 11.77 17.77
C TYR A 392 25.71 10.70 18.32
N GLY A 393 25.87 9.56 17.64
CA GLY A 393 26.70 8.43 18.08
C GLY A 393 26.19 7.85 19.41
N ASP A 394 27.09 7.68 20.38
CA ASP A 394 26.77 7.10 21.70
C ASP A 394 26.34 8.14 22.74
N ARG A 395 26.04 9.39 22.33
CA ARG A 395 25.50 10.44 23.21
C ARG A 395 24.02 10.19 23.48
N THR A 396 23.72 9.26 24.38
CA THR A 396 22.37 8.84 24.75
C THR A 396 21.50 10.00 25.22
N ASP A 397 22.04 10.92 26.05
CA ASP A 397 21.32 12.08 26.57
C ASP A 397 20.81 13.00 25.45
N SER A 398 21.64 13.19 24.39
CA SER A 398 21.25 14.01 23.23
C SER A 398 20.16 13.34 22.40
N ILE A 399 20.20 12.02 22.29
CA ILE A 399 19.16 11.23 21.60
C ILE A 399 17.86 11.31 22.38
N GLU A 400 17.91 11.10 23.69
CA GLU A 400 16.74 11.15 24.57
C GLU A 400 16.09 12.55 24.58
N LEU A 401 16.89 13.61 24.66
CA LEU A 401 16.41 14.98 24.54
C LEU A 401 15.63 15.20 23.22
N LYS A 402 16.18 14.71 22.10
CA LYS A 402 15.53 14.84 20.79
C LYS A 402 14.29 13.96 20.62
N LEU A 403 14.25 12.78 21.22
CA LEU A 403 13.06 11.94 21.26
C LEU A 403 11.92 12.53 22.06
N ASN A 404 12.24 13.32 23.12
CA ASN A 404 11.27 13.99 23.99
C ASN A 404 10.92 15.42 23.52
N GLU A 405 11.54 15.94 22.47
CA GLU A 405 11.23 17.27 21.92
C GLU A 405 9.83 17.27 21.29
N LYS A 406 8.94 18.12 21.81
CA LYS A 406 7.56 18.24 21.32
C LYS A 406 7.49 19.01 20.01
N LYS A 407 6.72 18.50 19.06
CA LYS A 407 6.47 19.10 17.74
C LYS A 407 5.01 18.93 17.34
N LYS A 408 4.52 19.81 16.47
CA LYS A 408 3.18 19.65 15.89
C LYS A 408 3.14 18.38 15.06
N MET A 409 2.17 17.52 15.31
CA MET A 409 1.92 16.29 14.60
C MET A 409 0.45 16.14 14.30
N ARG A 410 0.11 15.61 13.13
CA ARG A 410 -1.22 15.12 12.80
C ARG A 410 -1.28 13.64 13.13
N ILE A 411 -2.24 13.26 13.95
CA ILE A 411 -2.38 11.88 14.45
C ILE A 411 -3.72 11.28 14.04
N PHE A 412 -3.72 9.93 13.92
CA PHE A 412 -4.93 9.14 13.73
C PHE A 412 -5.81 9.16 14.98
N SER A 413 -7.11 9.24 14.81
CA SER A 413 -8.11 8.79 15.79
C SER A 413 -9.32 8.21 15.06
N TRP A 414 -10.11 7.38 15.74
CA TRP A 414 -11.35 6.82 15.19
C TRP A 414 -12.45 7.87 14.91
N GLU A 415 -12.30 9.07 15.42
CA GLU A 415 -13.15 10.25 15.17
C GLU A 415 -12.63 11.16 14.07
N GLY A 416 -11.52 10.78 13.41
CA GLY A 416 -10.82 11.56 12.39
C GLY A 416 -9.44 12.04 12.85
N GLU A 417 -8.69 12.63 11.93
CA GLU A 417 -7.34 13.15 12.19
C GLU A 417 -7.38 14.34 13.15
N ARG A 418 -6.39 14.43 14.02
CA ARG A 418 -6.23 15.54 14.97
C ARG A 418 -4.82 16.10 14.94
N ASP A 419 -4.70 17.42 14.92
CA ASP A 419 -3.43 18.10 15.13
C ASP A 419 -3.14 18.23 16.63
N THR A 420 -1.94 17.85 17.04
CA THR A 420 -1.53 17.86 18.45
C THR A 420 -0.05 18.18 18.60
N LEU A 421 0.36 18.50 19.83
CA LEU A 421 1.76 18.74 20.18
C LEU A 421 2.30 17.53 20.96
N MET A 422 3.10 16.70 20.31
CA MET A 422 3.66 15.47 20.88
C MET A 422 5.15 15.34 20.60
N SER A 423 5.85 14.64 21.49
CA SER A 423 7.19 14.14 21.24
C SER A 423 7.15 12.81 20.45
N THR A 424 8.30 12.34 19.98
CA THR A 424 8.41 11.00 19.37
C THR A 424 8.04 9.90 20.36
N MET A 425 8.42 10.05 21.63
CA MET A 425 8.04 9.11 22.70
C MET A 425 6.55 9.11 22.96
N ASP A 426 5.91 10.30 23.06
CA ASP A 426 4.45 10.41 23.25
C ASP A 426 3.69 9.78 22.07
N SER A 427 4.14 10.04 20.84
CA SER A 427 3.58 9.47 19.63
C SER A 427 3.67 7.94 19.62
N MET A 428 4.83 7.38 19.98
CA MET A 428 5.01 5.94 20.09
C MET A 428 4.05 5.33 21.12
N ARG A 429 3.98 5.92 22.32
CA ARG A 429 3.05 5.48 23.38
C ARG A 429 1.59 5.56 22.94
N TYR A 430 1.23 6.59 22.17
CA TYR A 430 -0.11 6.75 21.63
C TYR A 430 -0.46 5.64 20.62
N TYR A 431 0.39 5.42 19.61
CA TYR A 431 0.12 4.47 18.55
C TYR A 431 0.16 3.01 19.00
N LYS A 432 1.01 2.67 19.97
CA LYS A 432 1.07 1.33 20.57
C LYS A 432 -0.21 0.93 21.32
N LYS A 433 -1.11 1.87 21.63
CA LYS A 433 -2.41 1.58 22.29
C LYS A 433 -3.51 1.17 21.31
N PHE A 434 -3.28 1.21 20.00
CA PHE A 434 -4.28 0.82 19.01
C PHE A 434 -4.24 -0.67 18.69
N LEU A 435 -5.41 -1.31 18.78
CA LEU A 435 -5.60 -2.66 18.30
C LEU A 435 -5.52 -2.68 16.76
N GLN A 436 -4.93 -3.71 16.22
CA GLN A 436 -4.77 -3.95 14.80
C GLN A 436 -5.67 -5.09 14.35
N THR A 437 -5.85 -5.23 13.04
CA THR A 437 -6.61 -6.31 12.44
C THR A 437 -6.08 -6.67 11.06
N GLY A 438 -6.36 -7.89 10.62
CA GLY A 438 -6.23 -8.34 9.25
C GLY A 438 -7.44 -9.16 8.86
N MET A 439 -7.90 -9.02 7.61
CA MET A 439 -8.99 -9.80 7.06
C MET A 439 -8.71 -10.14 5.59
N MET A 440 -8.95 -11.38 5.20
CA MET A 440 -8.97 -11.81 3.82
C MET A 440 -10.17 -12.71 3.55
N THR A 441 -10.80 -12.53 2.38
CA THR A 441 -11.87 -13.40 1.88
C THR A 441 -11.52 -13.92 0.50
N MET A 442 -11.73 -15.22 0.29
CA MET A 442 -11.39 -15.93 -0.95
C MET A 442 -12.59 -16.75 -1.43
N ASP A 443 -12.75 -16.82 -2.74
CA ASP A 443 -13.58 -17.83 -3.41
C ASP A 443 -12.77 -19.15 -3.47
N PRO A 444 -13.19 -20.22 -2.78
CA PRO A 444 -12.43 -21.45 -2.71
C PRO A 444 -12.39 -22.24 -4.03
N ALA A 445 -13.37 -22.07 -4.92
CA ALA A 445 -13.44 -22.78 -6.19
C ALA A 445 -12.44 -22.23 -7.23
N THR A 446 -12.14 -20.95 -7.15
CA THR A 446 -11.23 -20.28 -8.08
C THR A 446 -9.87 -19.91 -7.46
N GLY A 447 -9.79 -19.77 -6.13
CA GLY A 447 -8.64 -19.22 -5.43
C GLY A 447 -8.56 -17.70 -5.49
N HIS A 448 -9.57 -17.03 -6.07
CA HIS A 448 -9.63 -15.58 -6.18
C HIS A 448 -9.81 -14.91 -4.82
N ILE A 449 -8.92 -13.99 -4.49
CA ILE A 449 -9.10 -13.13 -3.33
C ILE A 449 -10.13 -12.05 -3.70
N LYS A 450 -11.21 -11.96 -2.92
CA LYS A 450 -12.33 -11.05 -3.13
C LYS A 450 -12.28 -9.80 -2.27
N ALA A 451 -11.67 -9.89 -1.08
CA ALA A 451 -11.46 -8.75 -0.19
C ALA A 451 -10.18 -8.93 0.64
N TRP A 452 -9.53 -7.80 0.96
CA TRP A 452 -8.27 -7.76 1.72
C TRP A 452 -8.19 -6.49 2.57
N VAL A 453 -8.15 -6.64 3.88
CA VAL A 453 -7.93 -5.55 4.82
C VAL A 453 -6.67 -5.86 5.62
N GLY A 454 -5.57 -5.15 5.36
CA GLY A 454 -4.27 -5.41 5.99
C GLY A 454 -4.06 -4.73 7.34
N GLY A 455 -4.93 -3.80 7.74
CA GLY A 455 -4.85 -3.05 9.00
C GLY A 455 -5.95 -2.00 9.10
N ILE A 456 -5.91 -1.19 10.16
CA ILE A 456 -6.99 -0.24 10.48
C ILE A 456 -6.91 1.08 9.68
N ASP A 457 -5.70 1.53 9.32
CA ASP A 457 -5.48 2.74 8.51
C ASP A 457 -4.06 2.72 7.91
N HIS A 458 -3.95 2.61 6.59
CA HIS A 458 -2.65 2.50 5.91
C HIS A 458 -1.80 3.78 5.99
N LYS A 459 -2.40 4.95 6.20
CA LYS A 459 -1.65 6.20 6.34
C LYS A 459 -0.75 6.20 7.59
N TYR A 460 -1.24 5.63 8.69
CA TYR A 460 -0.61 5.63 10.00
C TYR A 460 -0.01 4.29 10.41
N PHE A 461 -0.56 3.17 9.91
CA PHE A 461 -0.15 1.80 10.25
C PHE A 461 0.18 1.05 8.96
N LYS A 462 1.47 0.99 8.62
CA LYS A 462 1.92 0.49 7.31
C LYS A 462 2.02 -1.03 7.20
N PHE A 463 2.04 -1.73 8.33
CA PHE A 463 2.27 -3.17 8.35
C PHE A 463 1.02 -3.95 7.93
N ASP A 464 1.18 -4.86 6.97
CA ASP A 464 0.09 -5.73 6.49
C ASP A 464 -0.04 -6.97 7.38
N HIS A 465 -1.20 -7.14 8.01
CA HIS A 465 -1.47 -8.26 8.91
C HIS A 465 -2.03 -9.50 8.20
N VAL A 466 -2.26 -9.46 6.88
CA VAL A 466 -2.78 -10.61 6.12
C VAL A 466 -1.65 -11.52 5.66
N LYS A 467 -0.62 -10.98 5.02
CA LYS A 467 0.48 -11.75 4.41
C LYS A 467 1.82 -11.59 5.15
N GLN A 468 2.10 -10.38 5.66
CA GLN A 468 3.35 -10.11 6.38
C GLN A 468 3.25 -10.47 7.87
N GLY A 469 2.08 -10.26 8.47
CA GLY A 469 1.82 -10.58 9.88
C GLY A 469 1.72 -12.08 10.11
N LYS A 470 2.58 -12.61 11.00
CA LYS A 470 2.48 -13.98 11.51
C LYS A 470 2.10 -13.94 12.98
N ARG A 471 1.07 -14.69 13.36
CA ARG A 471 0.50 -14.71 14.70
C ARG A 471 0.06 -16.12 15.07
N GLN A 472 0.00 -16.43 16.36
CA GLN A 472 -0.49 -17.70 16.85
C GLN A 472 -1.98 -17.84 16.53
N PRO A 473 -2.39 -18.87 15.76
CA PRO A 473 -3.79 -19.09 15.38
C PRO A 473 -4.66 -19.57 16.55
N GLY A 474 -4.05 -20.02 17.63
CA GLY A 474 -4.77 -20.63 18.74
C GLY A 474 -5.68 -21.76 18.25
N SER A 475 -6.87 -21.85 18.79
CA SER A 475 -7.83 -22.92 18.45
C SER A 475 -8.32 -22.95 16.99
N THR A 476 -7.97 -21.96 16.13
CA THR A 476 -8.23 -22.09 14.69
C THR A 476 -7.29 -23.09 14.00
N PHE A 477 -6.28 -23.60 14.71
CA PHE A 477 -5.43 -24.69 14.23
C PHE A 477 -6.06 -26.09 14.48
N LYS A 478 -6.99 -26.23 15.42
CA LYS A 478 -7.65 -27.52 15.74
C LYS A 478 -8.25 -28.26 14.52
N PRO A 479 -8.87 -27.59 13.53
CA PRO A 479 -9.35 -28.26 12.32
C PRO A 479 -8.30 -29.09 11.59
N PHE A 480 -7.00 -28.74 11.66
CA PHE A 480 -5.93 -29.55 11.06
C PHE A 480 -5.71 -30.87 11.83
N VAL A 481 -5.86 -30.84 13.14
CA VAL A 481 -5.83 -32.06 13.97
C VAL A 481 -7.03 -32.98 13.65
N TYR A 482 -8.22 -32.41 13.53
CA TYR A 482 -9.41 -33.16 13.19
C TYR A 482 -9.43 -33.61 11.73
N ALA A 483 -8.85 -32.84 10.80
CA ALA A 483 -8.65 -33.26 9.41
C ALA A 483 -7.75 -34.53 9.36
N ALA A 484 -6.64 -34.49 10.09
CA ALA A 484 -5.77 -35.68 10.23
C ALA A 484 -6.51 -36.87 10.88
N ALA A 485 -7.38 -36.62 11.86
CA ALA A 485 -8.20 -37.66 12.47
C ALA A 485 -9.17 -38.29 11.45
N ILE A 486 -9.93 -37.49 10.72
CA ILE A 486 -10.86 -37.95 9.67
C ILE A 486 -10.11 -38.76 8.60
N GLU A 487 -8.94 -38.30 8.13
CA GLU A 487 -8.12 -39.04 7.17
C GLU A 487 -7.61 -40.40 7.72
N ASN A 488 -7.49 -40.53 9.04
CA ASN A 488 -7.15 -41.77 9.71
C ASN A 488 -8.37 -42.59 10.13
N GLY A 489 -9.57 -42.32 9.58
CA GLY A 489 -10.77 -43.13 9.72
C GLY A 489 -11.62 -42.82 10.95
N TYR A 490 -11.29 -41.77 11.73
CA TYR A 490 -12.14 -41.37 12.87
C TYR A 490 -13.43 -40.69 12.35
N SER A 491 -14.58 -41.20 12.80
CA SER A 491 -15.87 -40.54 12.52
C SER A 491 -16.03 -39.24 13.32
N PRO A 492 -16.73 -38.22 12.81
CA PRO A 492 -17.21 -37.08 13.59
C PRO A 492 -17.95 -37.50 14.88
N CYS A 493 -18.55 -38.70 14.92
CA CYS A 493 -19.25 -39.26 16.03
C CYS A 493 -18.34 -40.00 17.05
N TYR A 494 -17.05 -40.14 16.76
CA TYR A 494 -16.12 -40.75 17.71
C TYR A 494 -16.12 -39.97 19.02
N ALA A 495 -16.44 -40.70 20.13
CA ALA A 495 -16.68 -40.06 21.42
C ALA A 495 -15.49 -40.21 22.36
N VAL A 496 -15.08 -39.10 22.96
CA VAL A 496 -13.96 -38.97 23.91
C VAL A 496 -14.46 -38.32 25.19
N VAL A 497 -13.93 -38.75 26.34
CA VAL A 497 -14.24 -38.12 27.63
C VAL A 497 -13.41 -36.84 27.80
N ASP A 498 -14.07 -35.74 28.17
CA ASP A 498 -13.39 -34.50 28.53
C ASP A 498 -12.73 -34.62 29.90
N GLN A 499 -11.48 -34.99 29.95
CA GLN A 499 -10.68 -35.19 31.16
C GLN A 499 -9.23 -34.78 30.94
N PRO A 500 -8.41 -34.60 32.00
CA PRO A 500 -6.99 -34.33 31.85
C PRO A 500 -6.29 -35.36 30.96
N VAL A 501 -5.51 -34.88 30.00
CA VAL A 501 -4.73 -35.70 29.05
C VAL A 501 -3.27 -35.34 29.20
N GLU A 502 -2.43 -36.30 29.52
CA GLU A 502 -0.98 -36.12 29.57
C GLU A 502 -0.32 -36.66 28.30
N VAL A 503 0.49 -35.84 27.68
CA VAL A 503 1.32 -36.21 26.52
C VAL A 503 2.79 -36.11 26.92
N TYR A 504 3.47 -37.25 26.95
CA TYR A 504 4.87 -37.30 27.33
C TYR A 504 5.78 -36.83 26.20
N ILE A 505 6.73 -35.95 26.54
CA ILE A 505 7.74 -35.44 25.65
C ILE A 505 9.10 -35.88 26.22
N PRO A 506 9.93 -36.61 25.47
CA PRO A 506 11.23 -37.04 25.98
C PRO A 506 12.08 -35.85 26.48
N GLY A 507 12.53 -35.95 27.75
CA GLY A 507 13.39 -34.89 28.34
C GLY A 507 12.67 -33.63 28.81
N GLN A 508 11.33 -33.58 28.77
CA GLN A 508 10.52 -32.46 29.24
C GLN A 508 9.41 -32.91 30.19
N PRO A 509 8.81 -32.02 31.01
CA PRO A 509 7.59 -32.34 31.75
C PRO A 509 6.47 -32.73 30.78
N ALA A 510 5.59 -33.66 31.23
CA ALA A 510 4.43 -34.04 30.46
C ALA A 510 3.55 -32.80 30.15
N TRP A 511 3.14 -32.67 28.90
CA TRP A 511 2.22 -31.61 28.51
C TRP A 511 0.77 -32.03 28.79
N SER A 512 0.07 -31.22 29.59
CA SER A 512 -1.34 -31.49 29.97
C SER A 512 -2.11 -30.15 29.93
N PRO A 513 -2.79 -29.82 28.80
CA PRO A 513 -3.52 -28.57 28.70
C PRO A 513 -4.85 -28.60 29.45
N SER A 514 -5.17 -27.51 30.15
CA SER A 514 -6.52 -27.29 30.69
C SER A 514 -7.45 -26.74 29.58
N ASN A 515 -8.77 -26.91 29.78
CA ASN A 515 -9.76 -26.22 28.97
C ASN A 515 -9.74 -24.71 29.24
N SER A 516 -10.35 -23.92 28.36
CA SER A 516 -10.30 -22.44 28.41
C SER A 516 -10.91 -21.84 29.68
N ASP A 517 -11.83 -22.54 30.32
CA ASP A 517 -12.45 -22.18 31.61
C ASP A 517 -11.76 -22.83 32.84
N GLY A 518 -10.67 -23.58 32.61
CA GLY A 518 -9.91 -24.29 33.61
C GLY A 518 -10.62 -25.52 34.19
N LYS A 519 -11.72 -26.00 33.59
CA LYS A 519 -12.53 -27.11 34.09
C LYS A 519 -12.61 -28.24 33.07
N PHE A 520 -12.83 -29.45 33.56
CA PHE A 520 -13.17 -30.65 32.79
C PHE A 520 -14.59 -31.07 33.14
N SER A 521 -15.40 -31.38 32.11
CA SER A 521 -16.80 -31.80 32.35
C SER A 521 -16.91 -33.24 32.74
N TYR A 522 -15.92 -34.08 32.43
CA TYR A 522 -15.94 -35.53 32.56
C TYR A 522 -17.07 -36.20 31.76
N GLU A 523 -17.70 -35.46 30.85
CA GLU A 523 -18.71 -35.99 29.95
C GLU A 523 -18.07 -36.61 28.71
N ARG A 524 -18.70 -37.67 28.21
CA ARG A 524 -18.36 -38.26 26.91
C ARG A 524 -19.00 -37.40 25.82
N MET A 525 -18.20 -36.90 24.88
CA MET A 525 -18.68 -36.09 23.80
C MET A 525 -18.03 -36.48 22.46
N THR A 526 -18.76 -36.27 21.37
CA THR A 526 -18.22 -36.50 20.01
C THR A 526 -17.10 -35.52 19.68
N ILE A 527 -16.17 -35.93 18.83
CA ILE A 527 -15.09 -34.99 18.36
C ILE A 527 -15.67 -33.80 17.62
N ARG A 528 -16.85 -33.91 16.98
CA ARG A 528 -17.58 -32.79 16.38
C ARG A 528 -18.03 -31.76 17.44
N LYS A 529 -18.68 -32.23 18.54
CA LYS A 529 -19.08 -31.36 19.66
C LYS A 529 -17.86 -30.73 20.32
N ALA A 530 -16.80 -31.51 20.55
CA ALA A 530 -15.55 -31.03 21.15
C ALA A 530 -14.89 -29.94 20.32
N MET A 531 -14.85 -30.07 18.99
CA MET A 531 -14.34 -29.01 18.09
C MET A 531 -15.23 -27.77 18.11
N ALA A 532 -16.55 -27.93 18.10
CA ALA A 532 -17.53 -26.87 18.14
C ALA A 532 -17.42 -26.01 19.41
N GLN A 533 -17.27 -26.64 20.56
CA GLN A 533 -17.07 -26.02 21.87
C GLN A 533 -15.60 -25.63 22.14
N SER A 534 -14.70 -26.05 21.25
CA SER A 534 -13.25 -25.75 21.34
C SER A 534 -12.56 -26.37 22.55
N ILE A 535 -12.95 -27.59 22.95
CA ILE A 535 -12.39 -28.33 24.09
C ILE A 535 -10.91 -28.68 23.83
N ASN A 536 -10.02 -28.33 24.77
CA ASN A 536 -8.58 -28.53 24.61
C ASN A 536 -8.18 -30.00 24.93
N SER A 537 -8.72 -30.59 25.98
CA SER A 537 -8.41 -31.95 26.41
C SER A 537 -8.69 -32.99 25.31
N VAL A 538 -9.84 -32.90 24.64
CA VAL A 538 -10.23 -33.81 23.54
C VAL A 538 -9.30 -33.60 22.33
N THR A 539 -8.93 -32.37 22.02
CA THR A 539 -7.96 -32.11 20.92
C THR A 539 -6.56 -32.65 21.27
N ALA A 540 -6.13 -32.49 22.53
CA ALA A 540 -4.86 -33.07 23.01
C ALA A 540 -4.88 -34.62 22.97
N TYR A 541 -6.02 -35.23 23.30
CA TYR A 541 -6.20 -36.68 23.16
C TYR A 541 -6.05 -37.11 21.69
N MET A 542 -6.68 -36.42 20.75
CA MET A 542 -6.55 -36.72 19.32
C MET A 542 -5.10 -36.52 18.85
N MET A 543 -4.42 -35.48 19.30
CA MET A 543 -2.99 -35.26 18.99
C MET A 543 -2.11 -36.40 19.53
N LYS A 544 -2.41 -36.91 20.73
CA LYS A 544 -1.70 -38.06 21.32
C LYS A 544 -1.87 -39.33 20.48
N LYS A 545 -3.07 -39.52 19.89
CA LYS A 545 -3.38 -40.70 19.04
C LYS A 545 -2.73 -40.60 17.67
N LEU A 546 -2.61 -39.41 17.10
CA LEU A 546 -2.14 -39.16 15.71
C LEU A 546 -0.65 -38.92 15.61
N SER A 547 -0.04 -38.27 16.56
CA SER A 547 1.28 -37.62 16.59
C SER A 547 1.33 -36.22 15.90
N PRO A 548 2.22 -35.33 16.37
CA PRO A 548 2.40 -34.03 15.76
C PRO A 548 2.83 -34.08 14.28
N LEU A 549 3.65 -35.04 13.90
CA LEU A 549 4.15 -35.20 12.54
C LEU A 549 3.03 -35.36 11.50
N ILE A 550 2.07 -36.25 11.79
CA ILE A 550 0.91 -36.52 10.92
C ILE A 550 0.08 -35.24 10.75
N VAL A 551 -0.11 -34.48 11.81
CA VAL A 551 -0.84 -33.20 11.77
C VAL A 551 -0.08 -32.15 10.97
N ILE A 552 1.25 -32.07 11.09
CA ILE A 552 2.11 -31.18 10.28
C ILE A 552 1.99 -31.53 8.80
N GLU A 553 2.09 -32.82 8.45
CA GLU A 553 1.98 -33.26 7.06
C GLU A 553 0.61 -32.93 6.46
N THR A 554 -0.47 -33.13 7.21
CA THR A 554 -1.82 -32.73 6.80
C THR A 554 -1.91 -31.22 6.61
N ALA A 555 -1.43 -30.41 7.55
CA ALA A 555 -1.41 -28.95 7.43
C ALA A 555 -0.59 -28.47 6.22
N ARG A 556 0.55 -29.11 5.93
CA ARG A 556 1.39 -28.82 4.74
C ARG A 556 0.67 -29.15 3.43
N ARG A 557 0.00 -30.28 3.35
CA ARG A 557 -0.81 -30.63 2.16
C ARG A 557 -1.92 -29.62 1.93
N LEU A 558 -2.58 -29.19 3.00
CA LEU A 558 -3.64 -28.19 2.98
C LEU A 558 -3.15 -26.76 2.67
N GLY A 559 -1.83 -26.50 2.70
CA GLY A 559 -1.26 -25.24 2.23
C GLY A 559 -0.61 -24.35 3.29
N ILE A 560 -0.45 -24.81 4.53
CA ILE A 560 0.33 -24.08 5.55
C ILE A 560 1.82 -24.15 5.17
N THR A 561 2.43 -22.98 5.02
CA THR A 561 3.84 -22.85 4.63
C THR A 561 4.74 -22.33 5.75
N SER A 562 4.17 -21.72 6.78
CA SER A 562 4.87 -21.27 7.98
C SER A 562 5.50 -22.44 8.72
N ASP A 563 6.61 -22.19 9.42
CA ASP A 563 7.30 -23.23 10.18
C ASP A 563 6.42 -23.77 11.32
N LEU A 564 6.29 -25.10 11.38
CA LEU A 564 5.53 -25.81 12.40
C LEU A 564 6.50 -26.69 13.18
N GLU A 565 6.51 -26.53 14.49
CA GLU A 565 7.32 -27.34 15.40
C GLU A 565 6.62 -28.65 15.70
N GLU A 566 7.38 -29.76 15.75
CA GLU A 566 6.89 -31.09 16.09
C GLU A 566 6.74 -31.23 17.62
N VAL A 567 5.74 -30.54 18.16
CA VAL A 567 5.39 -30.53 19.59
C VAL A 567 3.91 -30.80 19.80
N PRO A 568 3.50 -31.49 20.86
CA PRO A 568 2.08 -31.77 21.14
C PRO A 568 1.22 -30.51 21.26
N SER A 569 1.78 -29.41 21.75
CA SER A 569 1.08 -28.13 21.91
C SER A 569 0.70 -27.48 20.56
N LEU A 570 1.23 -27.96 19.42
CA LEU A 570 0.77 -27.61 18.08
C LEU A 570 -0.75 -27.80 17.93
N ALA A 571 -1.34 -28.78 18.64
CA ALA A 571 -2.80 -28.99 18.69
C ALA A 571 -3.59 -27.75 19.07
N LEU A 572 -3.00 -26.84 19.83
CA LEU A 572 -3.62 -25.61 20.29
C LEU A 572 -3.13 -24.36 19.52
N GLY A 573 -2.36 -24.55 18.45
CA GLY A 573 -1.93 -23.47 17.54
C GLY A 573 -0.90 -22.55 18.15
N VAL A 574 0.18 -23.09 18.69
CA VAL A 574 1.29 -22.31 19.29
C VAL A 574 2.26 -21.72 18.25
N ASN A 575 2.30 -22.27 17.04
CA ASN A 575 3.17 -21.75 15.99
C ASN A 575 2.53 -20.59 15.22
N ASP A 576 3.36 -19.67 14.77
CA ASP A 576 2.90 -18.49 14.07
C ASP A 576 2.56 -18.76 12.60
N VAL A 577 1.36 -18.36 12.20
CA VAL A 577 0.85 -18.45 10.81
C VAL A 577 0.28 -17.12 10.37
N ASN A 578 0.09 -16.94 9.06
CA ASN A 578 -0.56 -15.76 8.51
C ASN A 578 -1.99 -16.08 8.02
N ILE A 579 -2.80 -15.02 7.85
CA ILE A 579 -4.19 -15.16 7.39
C ILE A 579 -4.26 -15.73 5.97
N PHE A 580 -3.32 -15.36 5.11
CA PHE A 580 -3.27 -15.77 3.72
C PHE A 580 -3.21 -17.30 3.57
N GLU A 581 -2.30 -17.97 4.31
CA GLU A 581 -2.17 -19.41 4.25
C GLU A 581 -3.33 -20.12 4.97
N MET A 582 -3.84 -19.55 6.07
CA MET A 582 -4.99 -20.11 6.78
C MET A 582 -6.26 -20.12 5.93
N VAL A 583 -6.54 -19.03 5.21
CA VAL A 583 -7.70 -18.94 4.30
C VAL A 583 -7.55 -19.92 3.14
N GLY A 584 -6.36 -20.04 2.56
CA GLY A 584 -6.07 -21.03 1.52
C GLY A 584 -6.29 -22.46 1.99
N ALA A 585 -5.83 -22.77 3.21
CA ALA A 585 -6.00 -24.11 3.81
C ALA A 585 -7.46 -24.45 4.10
N PHE A 586 -8.22 -23.51 4.69
CA PHE A 586 -9.66 -23.71 4.91
C PHE A 586 -10.46 -23.76 3.60
N GLY A 587 -9.97 -23.09 2.55
CA GLY A 587 -10.54 -23.17 1.20
C GLY A 587 -10.55 -24.60 0.66
N THR A 588 -9.56 -25.41 1.00
CA THR A 588 -9.47 -26.81 0.60
C THR A 588 -10.65 -27.65 1.12
N PHE A 589 -11.15 -27.37 2.33
CA PHE A 589 -12.33 -28.08 2.87
C PHE A 589 -13.59 -27.78 2.06
N VAL A 590 -13.76 -26.54 1.60
CA VAL A 590 -14.93 -26.12 0.82
C VAL A 590 -14.82 -26.53 -0.64
N ASN A 591 -13.59 -26.60 -1.15
CA ASN A 591 -13.28 -26.91 -2.56
C ASN A 591 -13.01 -28.41 -2.78
N LYS A 592 -13.84 -29.29 -2.20
CA LYS A 592 -13.81 -30.75 -2.44
C LYS A 592 -12.44 -31.41 -2.22
N GLY A 593 -11.61 -30.83 -1.36
CA GLY A 593 -10.27 -31.33 -1.04
C GLY A 593 -9.15 -30.92 -2.02
N GLU A 594 -9.45 -30.13 -3.06
CA GLU A 594 -8.45 -29.54 -3.93
C GLU A 594 -7.94 -28.21 -3.31
N HIS A 595 -6.65 -28.15 -2.97
CA HIS A 595 -6.02 -26.92 -2.54
C HIS A 595 -5.70 -26.03 -3.71
N ILE A 596 -6.24 -24.79 -3.70
CA ILE A 596 -5.88 -23.74 -4.63
C ILE A 596 -5.12 -22.66 -3.83
N THR A 597 -3.87 -22.40 -4.24
CA THR A 597 -3.11 -21.32 -3.63
C THR A 597 -3.81 -19.98 -3.91
N PRO A 598 -4.18 -19.21 -2.87
CA PRO A 598 -4.85 -17.93 -3.09
C PRO A 598 -4.03 -17.02 -4.01
N TYR A 599 -4.68 -16.38 -4.98
CA TYR A 599 -4.01 -15.43 -5.87
C TYR A 599 -4.90 -14.22 -6.15
N TYR A 600 -4.27 -13.12 -6.51
CA TYR A 600 -4.93 -11.83 -6.57
C TYR A 600 -4.60 -10.98 -7.80
N ILE A 601 -3.56 -11.31 -8.55
CA ILE A 601 -3.29 -10.68 -9.85
C ILE A 601 -3.84 -11.63 -10.92
N ASP A 602 -4.82 -11.16 -11.69
CA ASP A 602 -5.44 -11.94 -12.75
C ASP A 602 -4.62 -11.82 -14.03
N ARG A 603 -4.44 -10.59 -14.54
CA ARG A 603 -3.69 -10.35 -15.77
C ARG A 603 -3.07 -8.96 -15.80
N ILE A 604 -2.10 -8.82 -16.70
CA ILE A 604 -1.43 -7.55 -17.01
C ILE A 604 -1.61 -7.30 -18.51
N GLU A 605 -2.08 -6.10 -18.85
CA GLU A 605 -2.20 -5.62 -20.24
C GLU A 605 -1.28 -4.39 -20.41
N ASP A 606 -0.88 -4.12 -21.67
CA ASP A 606 -0.18 -2.89 -22.03
C ASP A 606 -1.15 -1.69 -22.08
N LYS A 607 -0.60 -0.50 -22.36
CA LYS A 607 -1.39 0.74 -22.51
C LYS A 607 -2.49 0.64 -23.57
N ASN A 608 -2.31 -0.21 -24.59
CA ASN A 608 -3.24 -0.40 -25.69
C ASN A 608 -4.31 -1.47 -25.40
N GLY A 609 -4.16 -2.22 -24.30
CA GLY A 609 -5.05 -3.33 -23.93
C GLY A 609 -4.59 -4.69 -24.48
N ASN A 610 -3.37 -4.81 -24.98
CA ASN A 610 -2.82 -6.10 -25.37
C ASN A 610 -2.40 -6.89 -24.13
N LEU A 611 -2.74 -8.19 -24.10
CA LEU A 611 -2.38 -9.06 -22.99
C LEU A 611 -0.85 -9.29 -22.94
N ILE A 612 -0.22 -8.93 -21.82
CA ILE A 612 1.19 -9.18 -21.55
C ILE A 612 1.35 -10.51 -20.80
N HIS A 613 0.57 -10.71 -19.75
CA HIS A 613 0.66 -11.89 -18.89
C HIS A 613 -0.68 -12.24 -18.26
N GLN A 614 -0.99 -13.55 -18.22
CA GLN A 614 -2.14 -14.14 -17.54
C GLN A 614 -1.64 -15.01 -16.40
N PHE A 615 -2.07 -14.72 -15.17
CA PHE A 615 -1.75 -15.54 -14.02
C PHE A 615 -2.73 -16.71 -13.91
N THR A 616 -2.23 -17.88 -13.59
CA THR A 616 -3.03 -19.09 -13.41
C THR A 616 -2.90 -19.63 -11.98
N PRO A 617 -3.99 -20.11 -11.38
CA PRO A 617 -3.94 -20.65 -10.02
C PRO A 617 -3.14 -21.96 -9.97
N LYS A 618 -2.35 -22.11 -8.91
CA LYS A 618 -1.67 -23.37 -8.61
C LYS A 618 -2.63 -24.25 -7.82
N LYS A 619 -3.02 -25.38 -8.41
CA LYS A 619 -3.94 -26.36 -7.83
C LYS A 619 -3.22 -27.65 -7.51
N LYS A 620 -3.58 -28.29 -6.40
CA LYS A 620 -3.09 -29.62 -6.02
C LYS A 620 -4.14 -30.39 -5.22
N PRO A 621 -4.32 -31.70 -5.44
CA PRO A 621 -5.09 -32.54 -4.53
C PRO A 621 -4.44 -32.52 -3.14
N ALA A 622 -5.21 -32.27 -2.09
CA ALA A 622 -4.72 -32.21 -0.73
C ALA A 622 -5.40 -33.23 0.20
N MET A 623 -6.69 -33.54 -0.05
CA MET A 623 -7.44 -34.59 0.64
C MET A 623 -8.57 -35.12 -0.26
N SER A 624 -9.25 -36.18 0.14
CA SER A 624 -10.40 -36.70 -0.62
C SER A 624 -11.61 -35.77 -0.52
N GLU A 625 -12.52 -35.82 -1.52
CA GLU A 625 -13.77 -35.06 -1.51
C GLU A 625 -14.63 -35.39 -0.27
N GLU A 626 -14.68 -36.70 0.12
CA GLU A 626 -15.38 -37.15 1.32
C GLU A 626 -14.81 -36.49 2.57
N HIS A 627 -13.49 -36.58 2.79
CA HIS A 627 -12.85 -36.00 3.97
C HIS A 627 -13.02 -34.49 4.03
N ALA A 628 -12.96 -33.79 2.89
CA ALA A 628 -13.20 -32.35 2.81
C ALA A 628 -14.64 -32.01 3.21
N TYR A 629 -15.63 -32.78 2.73
CA TYR A 629 -17.02 -32.61 3.15
C TYR A 629 -17.21 -32.86 4.65
N LEU A 630 -16.59 -33.91 5.18
CA LEU A 630 -16.64 -34.20 6.61
C LEU A 630 -16.03 -33.07 7.44
N MET A 631 -14.99 -32.40 6.93
CA MET A 631 -14.45 -31.23 7.61
C MET A 631 -15.39 -30.00 7.54
N THR A 632 -16.13 -29.79 6.46
CA THR A 632 -17.20 -28.77 6.45
C THR A 632 -18.31 -29.10 7.45
N TYR A 633 -18.69 -30.40 7.55
CA TYR A 633 -19.66 -30.90 8.53
C TYR A 633 -19.14 -30.68 9.98
N MET A 634 -17.86 -30.91 10.24
CA MET A 634 -17.23 -30.63 11.53
C MET A 634 -17.29 -29.14 11.88
N LEU A 635 -16.94 -28.26 10.93
CA LEU A 635 -16.93 -26.78 11.11
C LEU A 635 -18.33 -26.19 11.30
N ARG A 636 -19.36 -26.78 10.69
CA ARG A 636 -20.78 -26.45 10.91
C ARG A 636 -21.18 -26.62 12.38
N GLY A 637 -20.58 -27.57 13.09
CA GLY A 637 -20.79 -27.78 14.51
C GLY A 637 -20.67 -26.50 15.34
N GLY A 638 -19.80 -25.57 14.96
CA GLY A 638 -19.66 -24.26 15.62
C GLY A 638 -20.96 -23.44 15.65
N PHE A 639 -21.88 -23.66 14.71
CA PHE A 639 -23.20 -23.01 14.65
C PHE A 639 -24.34 -23.92 15.12
N GLU A 640 -24.20 -25.22 14.96
CA GLU A 640 -25.27 -26.23 15.13
C GLU A 640 -25.24 -26.92 16.51
N GLU A 641 -24.05 -27.20 17.04
CA GLU A 641 -23.88 -27.82 18.34
C GLU A 641 -24.24 -26.87 19.48
N GLU A 642 -24.77 -27.46 20.56
CA GLU A 642 -25.02 -26.71 21.79
C GLU A 642 -23.73 -26.06 22.32
N SER A 643 -23.82 -24.77 22.68
CA SER A 643 -22.65 -23.95 23.13
C SER A 643 -21.51 -23.85 22.11
N GLY A 644 -21.81 -24.06 20.83
CA GLY A 644 -20.84 -23.86 19.75
C GLY A 644 -20.32 -22.41 19.69
N THR A 645 -19.00 -22.25 19.48
CA THR A 645 -18.31 -20.95 19.59
C THR A 645 -18.62 -19.95 18.47
N SER A 646 -19.31 -20.38 17.40
CA SER A 646 -19.76 -19.54 16.29
C SER A 646 -21.23 -19.12 16.38
N GLN A 647 -21.95 -19.48 17.43
CA GLN A 647 -23.35 -19.05 17.65
C GLN A 647 -23.48 -17.54 17.85
N GLY A 648 -24.70 -17.02 17.81
CA GLY A 648 -24.99 -15.57 17.94
C GLY A 648 -24.84 -14.79 16.64
N VAL A 649 -24.92 -15.50 15.50
CA VAL A 649 -24.97 -14.89 14.15
C VAL A 649 -26.42 -14.58 13.77
N SER A 650 -26.64 -13.45 13.08
CA SER A 650 -27.95 -13.01 12.63
C SER A 650 -28.69 -14.09 11.84
N SER A 651 -29.99 -14.23 12.10
CA SER A 651 -30.88 -15.09 11.31
C SER A 651 -30.87 -14.72 9.81
N SER A 652 -30.62 -13.45 9.50
CA SER A 652 -30.54 -12.97 8.10
C SER A 652 -29.47 -13.65 7.27
N ILE A 653 -28.38 -14.15 7.88
CA ILE A 653 -27.32 -14.88 7.15
C ILE A 653 -27.35 -16.40 7.42
N ARG A 654 -28.00 -16.85 8.49
CA ARG A 654 -28.00 -18.26 8.90
C ARG A 654 -29.17 -19.06 8.31
N VAL A 655 -30.38 -18.49 8.25
CA VAL A 655 -31.56 -19.22 7.79
C VAL A 655 -31.42 -19.62 6.32
N GLY A 656 -31.55 -20.92 6.03
CA GLY A 656 -31.38 -21.50 4.70
C GLY A 656 -29.94 -21.52 4.19
N ASN A 657 -28.96 -21.39 5.08
CA ASN A 657 -27.55 -21.33 4.72
C ASN A 657 -26.69 -22.22 5.64
N GLU A 658 -25.94 -23.13 5.09
CA GLU A 658 -24.94 -23.88 5.84
C GLU A 658 -23.69 -23.02 6.01
N LEU A 659 -23.32 -22.77 7.25
CA LEU A 659 -22.14 -22.00 7.62
C LEU A 659 -21.25 -22.83 8.52
N GLY A 660 -19.95 -22.73 8.32
CA GLY A 660 -18.96 -23.30 9.22
C GLY A 660 -18.07 -22.22 9.83
N GLY A 661 -17.59 -22.45 11.03
CA GLY A 661 -16.72 -21.47 11.66
C GLY A 661 -15.91 -22.01 12.82
N LYS A 662 -14.75 -21.37 13.04
CA LYS A 662 -13.88 -21.68 14.18
C LYS A 662 -13.29 -20.39 14.76
N THR A 663 -13.46 -20.19 16.05
CA THR A 663 -12.78 -19.15 16.82
C THR A 663 -11.39 -19.59 17.27
N GLY A 664 -10.46 -18.66 17.34
CA GLY A 664 -9.15 -18.83 17.95
C GLY A 664 -8.92 -17.74 18.99
N THR A 665 -8.23 -18.12 20.06
CA THR A 665 -7.80 -17.20 21.12
C THR A 665 -6.54 -17.77 21.73
N THR A 666 -5.50 -16.96 21.89
CA THR A 666 -4.29 -17.35 22.62
C THR A 666 -4.55 -17.30 24.13
N GLN A 667 -3.68 -17.94 24.92
CA GLN A 667 -3.89 -18.10 26.38
C GLN A 667 -4.06 -16.75 27.10
N ASN A 668 -3.30 -15.74 26.71
CA ASN A 668 -3.38 -14.39 27.29
C ASN A 668 -4.39 -13.47 26.58
N GLY A 669 -5.09 -13.95 25.52
CA GLY A 669 -6.02 -13.14 24.76
C GLY A 669 -5.36 -12.08 23.86
N SER A 670 -4.06 -12.23 23.55
CA SER A 670 -3.33 -11.28 22.66
C SER A 670 -3.73 -11.39 21.20
N ASP A 671 -4.20 -12.58 20.79
CA ASP A 671 -4.59 -12.87 19.41
C ASP A 671 -6.00 -13.44 19.37
N GLY A 672 -6.90 -12.71 18.76
CA GLY A 672 -8.27 -13.15 18.48
C GLY A 672 -8.43 -13.50 17.01
N TRP A 673 -8.82 -14.74 16.70
CA TRP A 673 -9.00 -15.23 15.35
C TRP A 673 -10.43 -15.68 15.09
N TYR A 674 -10.85 -15.56 13.84
CA TYR A 674 -12.05 -16.19 13.33
C TYR A 674 -11.84 -16.68 11.91
N MET A 675 -12.10 -17.97 11.68
CA MET A 675 -12.19 -18.57 10.35
C MET A 675 -13.67 -18.89 10.08
N GLY A 676 -14.24 -18.27 9.05
CA GLY A 676 -15.63 -18.46 8.64
C GLY A 676 -15.71 -19.02 7.23
N ILE A 677 -16.55 -20.04 7.02
CA ILE A 677 -16.78 -20.65 5.71
C ILE A 677 -18.27 -20.66 5.36
N SER A 678 -18.56 -20.47 4.09
CA SER A 678 -19.84 -20.75 3.43
C SER A 678 -19.57 -21.55 2.14
N LYS A 679 -20.59 -21.92 1.41
CA LYS A 679 -20.41 -22.71 0.17
C LYS A 679 -19.56 -21.98 -0.89
N ASP A 680 -19.55 -20.63 -0.90
CA ASP A 680 -18.91 -19.81 -1.93
C ASP A 680 -17.72 -18.97 -1.41
N LEU A 681 -17.59 -18.81 -0.09
CA LEU A 681 -16.59 -17.90 0.49
C LEU A 681 -15.92 -18.50 1.74
N VAL A 682 -14.62 -18.27 1.83
CA VAL A 682 -13.81 -18.53 3.01
C VAL A 682 -13.16 -17.24 3.46
N SER A 683 -13.32 -16.91 4.74
CA SER A 683 -12.77 -15.69 5.34
C SER A 683 -11.94 -16.00 6.57
N GLY A 684 -10.79 -15.34 6.69
CA GLY A 684 -9.95 -15.35 7.89
C GLY A 684 -9.82 -13.94 8.43
N ILE A 685 -10.02 -13.77 9.74
CA ILE A 685 -9.89 -12.50 10.45
C ILE A 685 -9.03 -12.69 11.68
N TRP A 686 -8.11 -11.76 11.88
CA TRP A 686 -7.31 -11.62 13.10
C TRP A 686 -7.47 -10.23 13.70
N VAL A 687 -7.47 -10.16 15.03
CA VAL A 687 -7.46 -8.91 15.81
C VAL A 687 -6.52 -9.06 16.99
N GLY A 688 -5.66 -8.09 17.23
CA GLY A 688 -4.72 -8.07 18.35
C GLY A 688 -3.94 -6.78 18.47
N GLY A 689 -3.05 -6.68 19.44
CA GLY A 689 -2.10 -5.58 19.54
C GLY A 689 -0.98 -5.70 18.50
N ASP A 690 -0.32 -4.60 18.20
CA ASP A 690 0.90 -4.59 17.36
C ASP A 690 2.03 -5.44 17.98
N ASP A 691 2.06 -5.54 19.31
CA ASP A 691 2.90 -6.45 20.07
C ASP A 691 2.01 -7.37 20.93
N ARG A 692 2.44 -8.62 21.18
CA ARG A 692 1.68 -9.59 21.99
C ARG A 692 1.47 -9.14 23.44
N ALA A 693 2.35 -8.29 23.94
CA ALA A 693 2.19 -7.70 25.26
C ALA A 693 0.99 -6.74 25.35
N ILE A 694 0.40 -6.34 24.22
CA ILE A 694 -0.71 -5.38 24.16
C ILE A 694 -2.00 -6.16 23.93
N HIS A 695 -2.75 -6.39 24.99
CA HIS A 695 -3.99 -7.14 24.94
C HIS A 695 -4.95 -6.74 26.06
N PHE A 696 -6.20 -7.20 25.98
CA PHE A 696 -7.18 -7.04 27.05
C PHE A 696 -6.70 -7.67 28.35
N ARG A 697 -7.06 -7.08 29.48
CA ARG A 697 -6.77 -7.65 30.79
C ARG A 697 -7.70 -8.83 31.14
N SER A 698 -8.90 -8.83 30.55
CA SER A 698 -9.83 -9.94 30.64
C SER A 698 -9.67 -10.85 29.42
N TRP A 699 -9.35 -12.13 29.65
CA TRP A 699 -9.35 -13.13 28.58
C TRP A 699 -10.69 -13.16 27.83
N ALA A 700 -11.80 -13.01 28.57
CA ALA A 700 -13.14 -12.98 28.00
C ALA A 700 -13.37 -11.81 27.02
N SER A 701 -12.70 -10.67 27.18
CA SER A 701 -12.75 -9.53 26.25
C SER A 701 -11.87 -9.74 25.02
N GLY A 702 -10.75 -10.47 25.15
CA GLY A 702 -9.80 -10.77 24.07
C GLY A 702 -10.20 -11.94 23.16
N GLN A 703 -11.29 -12.67 23.49
CA GLN A 703 -11.72 -13.82 22.70
C GLN A 703 -12.02 -13.47 21.24
N GLY A 704 -11.60 -14.34 20.31
CA GLY A 704 -11.90 -14.21 18.88
C GLY A 704 -13.40 -14.12 18.57
N ALA A 705 -14.25 -14.71 19.42
CA ALA A 705 -15.70 -14.55 19.34
C ALA A 705 -16.20 -13.11 19.55
N LYS A 706 -15.43 -12.25 20.25
CA LYS A 706 -15.75 -10.84 20.52
C LYS A 706 -14.92 -9.88 19.68
N THR A 707 -13.70 -10.24 19.34
CA THR A 707 -12.77 -9.38 18.64
C THR A 707 -12.84 -9.55 17.11
N ALA A 708 -12.75 -10.77 16.59
CA ALA A 708 -12.63 -11.05 15.16
C ALA A 708 -13.98 -11.46 14.50
N ARG A 709 -14.77 -12.35 15.14
CA ARG A 709 -16.04 -12.85 14.58
C ARG A 709 -17.04 -11.75 14.19
N PRO A 710 -17.24 -10.68 14.98
CA PRO A 710 -18.21 -9.64 14.62
C PRO A 710 -17.90 -8.92 13.30
N ILE A 711 -16.63 -8.81 12.92
CA ILE A 711 -16.23 -8.27 11.61
C ILE A 711 -16.78 -9.17 10.50
N TRP A 712 -16.60 -10.48 10.62
CA TRP A 712 -17.13 -11.45 9.66
C TRP A 712 -18.66 -11.41 9.56
N VAL A 713 -19.36 -11.32 10.69
CA VAL A 713 -20.84 -11.27 10.72
C VAL A 713 -21.34 -10.04 10.00
N LYS A 714 -20.76 -8.86 10.25
CA LYS A 714 -21.10 -7.61 9.56
C LYS A 714 -20.84 -7.71 8.06
N PHE A 715 -19.66 -8.21 7.68
CA PHE A 715 -19.27 -8.40 6.29
C PHE A 715 -20.22 -9.34 5.56
N MET A 716 -20.49 -10.53 6.07
CA MET A 716 -21.40 -11.50 5.45
C MET A 716 -22.85 -10.99 5.39
N SER A 717 -23.27 -10.18 6.36
CA SER A 717 -24.59 -9.54 6.31
C SER A 717 -24.72 -8.57 5.12
N LYS A 718 -23.66 -7.80 4.83
CA LYS A 718 -23.60 -6.90 3.66
C LYS A 718 -23.54 -7.71 2.35
N ILE A 719 -22.74 -8.78 2.30
CA ILE A 719 -22.63 -9.67 1.12
C ILE A 719 -24.00 -10.27 0.75
N TYR A 720 -24.68 -10.91 1.71
CA TYR A 720 -26.01 -11.52 1.44
C TYR A 720 -27.13 -10.49 1.31
N GLY A 721 -26.90 -9.24 1.73
CA GLY A 721 -27.83 -8.13 1.52
C GLY A 721 -27.74 -7.52 0.11
N ASP A 722 -26.61 -7.70 -0.57
CA ASP A 722 -26.38 -7.16 -1.92
C ASP A 722 -26.55 -8.25 -2.98
N THR A 723 -27.74 -8.33 -3.56
CA THR A 723 -28.07 -9.30 -4.61
C THR A 723 -27.26 -9.13 -5.90
N SER A 724 -26.67 -7.94 -6.12
CA SER A 724 -25.86 -7.66 -7.31
C SER A 724 -24.52 -8.44 -7.32
N LEU A 725 -24.09 -8.94 -6.14
CA LEU A 725 -22.90 -9.78 -6.01
C LEU A 725 -23.11 -11.23 -6.48
N GLY A 726 -24.37 -11.67 -6.58
CA GLY A 726 -24.71 -13.02 -7.04
C GLY A 726 -24.51 -14.15 -6.02
N TYR A 727 -24.07 -13.84 -4.78
CA TYR A 727 -23.93 -14.85 -3.73
C TYR A 727 -25.29 -15.26 -3.16
N THR A 728 -25.51 -16.57 -3.08
CA THR A 728 -26.76 -17.15 -2.59
C THR A 728 -26.51 -18.04 -1.37
N LYS A 729 -27.51 -18.13 -0.51
CA LYS A 729 -27.50 -19.07 0.60
C LYS A 729 -27.71 -20.50 0.10
N GLY A 730 -27.20 -21.49 0.82
CA GLY A 730 -27.38 -22.87 0.45
C GLY A 730 -26.50 -23.83 1.24
N PRO A 731 -26.62 -25.13 0.98
CA PRO A 731 -25.79 -26.17 1.59
C PRO A 731 -24.40 -26.21 0.97
N PHE A 732 -23.44 -26.79 1.71
CA PHE A 732 -22.14 -27.16 1.14
C PHE A 732 -22.31 -28.27 0.10
N PRO A 733 -21.48 -28.30 -0.96
CA PRO A 733 -21.46 -29.38 -1.93
C PRO A 733 -21.25 -30.73 -1.24
N ARG A 734 -22.11 -31.69 -1.52
CA ARG A 734 -21.99 -33.06 -1.00
C ARG A 734 -21.23 -33.93 -2.00
N PRO A 735 -20.47 -34.95 -1.54
CA PRO A 735 -19.88 -35.94 -2.41
C PRO A 735 -20.96 -36.71 -3.19
N GLU A 736 -20.63 -37.05 -4.45
CA GLU A 736 -21.56 -37.88 -5.27
C GLU A 736 -21.68 -39.32 -4.75
N ARG A 737 -20.61 -39.81 -4.14
CA ARG A 737 -20.58 -41.16 -3.53
C ARG A 737 -21.10 -41.12 -2.12
N PRO A 738 -21.77 -42.19 -1.63
CA PRO A 738 -22.10 -42.35 -0.22
C PRO A 738 -20.85 -42.22 0.65
N LEU A 739 -21.00 -41.63 1.82
CA LEU A 739 -19.92 -41.53 2.79
C LEU A 739 -19.51 -42.93 3.28
N SER A 740 -18.21 -43.17 3.33
CA SER A 740 -17.65 -44.39 3.94
C SER A 740 -17.57 -44.28 5.47
N ILE A 741 -17.53 -43.04 5.99
CA ILE A 741 -17.50 -42.72 7.42
C ILE A 741 -18.90 -42.33 7.87
N GLU A 742 -19.45 -43.02 8.86
CA GLU A 742 -20.79 -42.77 9.41
C GLU A 742 -20.81 -41.45 10.19
N ILE A 743 -21.83 -40.61 9.94
CA ILE A 743 -22.08 -39.31 10.58
C ILE A 743 -23.36 -39.25 11.38
N ASP A 744 -24.20 -40.27 11.29
CA ASP A 744 -25.34 -40.53 12.19
C ASP A 744 -24.79 -41.18 13.47
N CYS A 745 -24.77 -40.40 14.54
CA CYS A 745 -24.10 -40.85 15.78
C CYS A 745 -24.84 -41.97 16.49
N ASP A 746 -26.18 -42.08 16.36
CA ASP A 746 -26.97 -43.19 16.94
C ASP A 746 -26.63 -44.51 16.22
N LYS A 747 -26.55 -44.44 14.90
CA LYS A 747 -26.13 -45.61 14.10
C LYS A 747 -24.67 -45.97 14.32
N TYR A 748 -23.77 -44.99 14.42
CA TYR A 748 -22.35 -45.20 14.71
C TYR A 748 -22.14 -45.91 16.07
N GLU A 749 -22.88 -45.52 17.11
CA GLU A 749 -22.81 -46.18 18.43
C GLU A 749 -23.35 -47.61 18.39
N PHE A 750 -24.46 -47.84 17.66
CA PHE A 750 -25.04 -49.18 17.51
C PHE A 750 -24.06 -50.13 16.81
N ASP A 751 -23.48 -49.73 15.69
CA ASP A 751 -22.51 -50.53 14.93
C ASP A 751 -21.22 -50.78 15.74
N SER A 752 -20.75 -49.81 16.50
CA SER A 752 -19.56 -49.93 17.35
C SER A 752 -19.80 -50.90 18.53
N GLN A 753 -21.03 -50.96 19.08
CA GLN A 753 -21.39 -51.90 20.13
C GLN A 753 -21.52 -53.34 19.60
N GLN A 754 -22.05 -53.53 18.39
CA GLN A 754 -22.10 -54.83 17.74
C GLN A 754 -20.69 -55.38 17.43
N ASN A 755 -19.79 -54.49 16.91
CA ASN A 755 -18.42 -54.88 16.60
C ASN A 755 -17.55 -55.11 17.85
N ALA A 756 -17.82 -54.42 18.96
CA ALA A 756 -17.12 -54.61 20.24
C ALA A 756 -17.43 -56.00 20.88
N GLY A 757 -18.48 -56.69 20.45
CA GLY A 757 -18.76 -58.07 20.81
C GLY A 757 -17.76 -59.10 20.25
N PHE A 758 -16.95 -58.71 19.26
CA PHE A 758 -15.92 -59.56 18.64
C PHE A 758 -14.47 -59.22 19.06
N ASP A 759 -14.23 -58.09 19.75
CA ASP A 759 -12.86 -57.64 20.08
C ASP A 759 -12.69 -57.45 21.60
N TYR A 760 -12.61 -58.56 22.33
CA TYR A 760 -12.39 -58.55 23.80
C TYR A 760 -10.98 -58.12 24.20
N ASP A 761 -10.03 -58.02 23.27
CA ASP A 761 -8.63 -57.66 23.53
C ASP A 761 -8.32 -56.16 23.38
N ALA A 762 -9.18 -55.35 22.77
CA ALA A 762 -8.97 -53.92 22.59
C ALA A 762 -9.15 -53.08 23.88
N LYS A 763 -9.82 -53.63 24.92
CA LYS A 763 -10.11 -52.92 26.19
C LYS A 763 -8.93 -52.85 27.19
N LYS A 764 -7.80 -53.49 26.91
CA LYS A 764 -6.66 -53.53 27.85
C LYS A 764 -5.59 -52.48 27.62
N ASN A 765 -5.64 -51.74 26.52
CA ASN A 765 -4.58 -50.77 26.15
C ASN A 765 -4.98 -49.29 26.19
N ASP A 766 -6.19 -48.96 26.67
CA ASP A 766 -6.69 -47.57 26.72
C ASP A 766 -6.52 -46.87 28.10
N PHE A 767 -5.68 -47.41 28.99
CA PHE A 767 -5.35 -46.77 30.27
C PHE A 767 -3.89 -46.39 30.39
#